data_87001742e6582f3c7f918da3824a2ce1
#
_entry.id   87001742e6582f3c7f918da3824a2ce1
#
_cell.length_a   1.000
_cell.length_b   1.000
_cell.length_c   1.000
_cell.angle_alpha   90.00
_cell.angle_beta   90.00
_cell.angle_gamma   90.00
#
_symmetry.space_group_name_H-M   'P 1'
#
loop_
_entity.id
_entity.type
_entity.pdbx_description
1 polymer ?
#
loop_
_entity_poly.entity_id
_entity_poly.type
_entity_poly.pdbx_seq_one_letter_code
_entity_poly.pdbx_strand_id
1 'polypeptide(L)'
;MNRNEEQYKIFKQVVHTFYHNDIEKTKEIQSKTNDLVIEPKLIYDTFHKTLKAEFRIGDTQLYKLKNLPEFFERMLSNETYKYGAKLEFVHDKSSFREEYISLLNFILKYAEIIKYANETVGSYGKYMRTMSNEYITISNTGLDEIFDVLQNKEVLFKRDSLEGKILFENHNPDIQFTIEQVENGDYIVTPNIDVFSYDILQGSSYKYMLTQNTLYRCDEPFENTLKFLNIFRENYTPNLRFKREDLPSFCSLVYPKLKNVISLQKLDESIVNKYIPQDLYIKMFLDYDKNNYIVADIKFVYGDVEFNPLKDNNLSVARDIAKENEYLDVFVNTGFMLDRENSRLILANEDKIYNFLSEEIEKYMQKFEVLATDAFAQKNIHKPKIGSVGVRVENNLLKIDLSNMDFGVDEIISIMQKYKLKKKFHRLKDGSFLELEENETMDFISGLLENGDVSYKEITMGEIELPISRSMYMDRILQTLDTNITKNDEYKKVVAQVSKREIDDMPMPEGLKATLRNYQVTGIKWLKVLDQYGFGGILADDMGLGKTIQLLGVLQLYIEEQRKAHMEIKPSIVVCPSSLTLNWYSEIKKFTPDLKTLIIRGNAEERKEQISNINKYHLVITSYDLLKRDTEEYLNYNYEFKYIIADEAQYIKNNNTQNARAIKSIRADTKYALTGTPIENSLSELWSIFDFIMPGYLYSYKKFKEIYEMPIVRDENNWAINKLKMLIEPFILRRTKKAVLTELPDKTISVLNNQMQDEQLKIYLSYMANAKREVKQEIETNGLERSQIKILALLMRLRQICCHPSLFISNYTGESSKLNQCVELVKDAVLSGHKILIFSSYSSMLQIIEKQLSKEKIKYLKLTGQTKVGDRIKLVEEFNNNEEVKVFLISLKAGGTGLNLIGADMVIHYDPWWNLSAENQATDRTYRIGQKKNVQVYKLITKDSIEERIYELQEKKANLAKTMLSTEQTFLNKLTREDIMALFE
;
A
#
# COMPACT_ATOMS: atom_id res chain seq x y z
N MET A 1 -50.82 -0.26 -16.65
CA MET A 1 -50.38 0.62 -15.55
C MET A 1 -49.15 1.36 -15.99
N ASN A 2 -49.12 2.67 -15.83
CA ASN A 2 -48.36 3.62 -16.62
C ASN A 2 -46.87 3.66 -16.20
N ARG A 3 -45.97 3.53 -17.17
CA ARG A 3 -44.49 3.72 -17.03
C ARG A 3 -44.13 5.08 -16.36
N ASN A 4 -45.03 6.04 -16.40
CA ASN A 4 -44.87 7.34 -15.79
C ASN A 4 -45.09 7.34 -14.25
N GLU A 5 -45.91 6.45 -13.69
CA GLU A 5 -46.08 6.31 -12.24
C GLU A 5 -44.88 5.65 -11.55
N GLU A 6 -44.20 4.75 -12.27
CA GLU A 6 -42.95 4.11 -11.77
C GLU A 6 -41.79 5.12 -11.77
N GLN A 7 -41.68 5.97 -12.80
CA GLN A 7 -40.70 7.05 -12.83
C GLN A 7 -40.98 8.13 -11.77
N TYR A 8 -42.26 8.43 -11.49
CA TYR A 8 -42.59 9.30 -10.39
C TYR A 8 -42.27 8.74 -9.00
N LYS A 9 -42.38 7.42 -8.83
CA LYS A 9 -41.92 6.74 -7.59
C LYS A 9 -40.38 6.80 -7.45
N ILE A 10 -39.65 6.53 -8.52
CA ILE A 10 -38.18 6.62 -8.55
C ILE A 10 -37.72 8.05 -8.29
N PHE A 11 -38.37 9.04 -8.91
CA PHE A 11 -38.05 10.45 -8.67
C PHE A 11 -38.35 10.88 -7.21
N LYS A 12 -39.43 10.40 -6.61
CA LYS A 12 -39.71 10.64 -5.19
C LYS A 12 -38.67 9.97 -4.28
N GLN A 13 -38.15 8.79 -4.64
CA GLN A 13 -37.05 8.14 -3.91
C GLN A 13 -35.74 8.95 -4.03
N VAL A 14 -35.41 9.43 -5.20
CA VAL A 14 -34.23 10.28 -5.41
C VAL A 14 -34.34 11.58 -4.62
N VAL A 15 -35.50 12.28 -4.69
CA VAL A 15 -35.74 13.47 -3.88
C VAL A 15 -35.66 13.18 -2.39
N HIS A 16 -36.17 12.05 -1.93
CA HIS A 16 -36.13 11.63 -0.54
C HIS A 16 -34.69 11.36 -0.07
N THR A 17 -33.86 10.76 -0.94
CA THR A 17 -32.46 10.46 -0.64
C THR A 17 -31.59 11.73 -0.53
N PHE A 18 -31.88 12.74 -1.36
CA PHE A 18 -31.12 14.00 -1.33
C PHE A 18 -31.67 15.05 -0.36
N TYR A 19 -32.95 14.97 -0.02
CA TYR A 19 -33.60 15.93 0.89
C TYR A 19 -33.38 15.59 2.38
N HIS A 20 -33.09 14.35 2.73
CA HIS A 20 -32.83 13.96 4.12
C HIS A 20 -31.44 14.37 4.64
N ASN A 21 -30.46 14.54 3.78
CA ASN A 21 -29.14 15.00 4.21
C ASN A 21 -29.06 16.46 4.66
N ASP A 22 -30.06 17.27 4.33
CA ASP A 22 -30.10 18.71 4.70
C ASP A 22 -31.04 19.04 5.85
N ILE A 23 -31.93 18.12 6.27
CA ILE A 23 -32.89 18.33 7.36
C ILE A 23 -32.40 17.76 8.69
N GLU A 24 -31.37 16.92 8.73
CA GLU A 24 -30.79 16.40 9.99
C GLU A 24 -30.12 17.45 10.87
N LYS A 25 -29.87 18.65 10.35
CA LYS A 25 -29.35 19.79 11.14
C LYS A 25 -30.41 20.61 11.88
N THR A 26 -31.70 20.29 11.74
CA THR A 26 -32.76 21.14 12.31
C THR A 26 -33.82 20.39 13.16
N LYS A 27 -33.60 19.09 13.44
CA LYS A 27 -34.45 18.30 14.33
C LYS A 27 -33.72 17.71 15.54
N GLU A 28 -32.73 18.36 16.04
CA GLU A 28 -32.23 18.18 17.41
C GLU A 28 -33.14 18.91 18.41
N ILE A 29 -34.42 18.57 18.55
CA ILE A 29 -35.22 18.83 19.75
C ILE A 29 -36.51 18.00 19.60
N GLN A 30 -36.43 16.77 20.00
CA GLN A 30 -37.47 16.02 20.73
C GLN A 30 -36.99 14.55 20.87
N SER A 31 -36.04 14.31 21.77
CA SER A 31 -35.73 13.00 22.31
C SER A 31 -36.89 12.49 23.17
N LYS A 32 -37.74 11.69 22.61
CA LYS A 32 -38.56 10.76 23.43
C LYS A 32 -37.70 9.51 23.66
N THR A 33 -37.16 9.45 24.86
CA THR A 33 -36.77 8.31 25.70
C THR A 33 -36.32 7.03 25.02
N ASN A 34 -35.12 6.59 25.35
CA ASN A 34 -34.48 5.28 25.15
C ASN A 34 -35.24 4.22 26.01
N ASP A 35 -36.50 3.84 25.66
CA ASP A 35 -37.35 3.01 26.54
C ASP A 35 -37.79 1.68 25.93
N LEU A 36 -37.37 1.39 24.69
CA LEU A 36 -37.80 0.14 24.07
C LEU A 36 -37.04 -1.06 24.63
N VAL A 37 -37.81 -2.11 24.91
CA VAL A 37 -37.34 -3.40 25.37
C VAL A 37 -37.49 -4.45 24.28
N ILE A 38 -36.66 -5.48 24.33
CA ILE A 38 -36.74 -6.65 23.45
C ILE A 38 -36.91 -7.88 24.30
N GLU A 39 -38.04 -8.58 24.10
CA GLU A 39 -38.33 -9.84 24.79
C GLU A 39 -38.12 -11.01 23.83
N PRO A 40 -37.07 -11.83 24.03
CA PRO A 40 -36.87 -13.06 23.29
C PRO A 40 -37.80 -14.17 23.82
N LYS A 41 -38.31 -15.02 22.91
CA LYS A 41 -38.98 -16.25 23.21
C LYS A 41 -38.28 -17.39 22.49
N LEU A 42 -37.74 -18.35 23.24
CA LEU A 42 -37.08 -19.52 22.67
C LEU A 42 -38.07 -20.66 22.55
N ILE A 43 -38.01 -21.42 21.47
CA ILE A 43 -38.85 -22.56 21.16
C ILE A 43 -37.95 -23.75 20.85
N TYR A 44 -38.04 -24.78 21.66
CA TYR A 44 -37.29 -26.01 21.44
C TYR A 44 -38.24 -27.15 21.00
N ASP A 45 -37.87 -27.72 19.85
CA ASP A 45 -38.53 -28.87 19.27
C ASP A 45 -37.73 -30.13 19.65
N THR A 46 -38.28 -30.96 20.54
CA THR A 46 -37.56 -32.15 21.04
C THR A 46 -37.39 -33.22 19.98
N PHE A 47 -38.30 -33.30 19.01
CA PHE A 47 -38.26 -34.31 17.95
C PHE A 47 -37.16 -34.00 16.91
N HIS A 48 -37.08 -32.74 16.47
CA HIS A 48 -36.05 -32.29 15.48
C HIS A 48 -34.77 -31.79 16.15
N LYS A 49 -34.71 -31.69 17.47
CA LYS A 49 -33.61 -31.12 18.26
C LYS A 49 -33.20 -29.72 17.77
N THR A 50 -34.18 -28.89 17.41
CA THR A 50 -33.97 -27.54 16.90
C THR A 50 -34.38 -26.48 17.87
N LEU A 51 -33.55 -25.45 18.08
CA LEU A 51 -33.86 -24.29 18.87
C LEU A 51 -34.19 -23.12 17.94
N LYS A 52 -35.30 -22.42 18.21
CA LYS A 52 -35.74 -21.23 17.45
C LYS A 52 -35.90 -20.05 18.38
N ALA A 53 -35.67 -18.85 17.93
CA ALA A 53 -35.84 -17.60 18.67
C ALA A 53 -36.81 -16.69 17.94
N GLU A 54 -37.93 -16.32 18.65
CA GLU A 54 -38.86 -15.26 18.28
C GLU A 54 -38.60 -14.04 19.15
N PHE A 55 -38.97 -12.86 18.67
CA PHE A 55 -38.71 -11.61 19.38
C PHE A 55 -39.95 -10.73 19.40
N ARG A 56 -40.15 -10.03 20.50
CA ARG A 56 -41.18 -9.00 20.69
C ARG A 56 -40.50 -7.71 21.09
N ILE A 57 -41.02 -6.56 20.59
CA ILE A 57 -40.49 -5.26 20.90
C ILE A 57 -41.61 -4.32 21.39
N GLY A 58 -41.29 -3.41 22.26
CA GLY A 58 -42.23 -2.39 22.73
C GLY A 58 -41.75 -1.68 23.99
N ASP A 59 -42.62 -0.81 24.50
CA ASP A 59 -42.43 -0.09 25.76
C ASP A 59 -43.37 -0.65 26.86
N THR A 60 -44.62 -0.29 26.78
CA THR A 60 -45.69 -0.75 27.69
C THR A 60 -46.48 -1.95 27.15
N GLN A 61 -46.49 -2.11 25.82
CA GLN A 61 -47.12 -3.24 25.13
C GLN A 61 -46.13 -3.81 24.10
N LEU A 62 -45.91 -5.15 24.18
CA LEU A 62 -44.96 -5.84 23.30
C LEU A 62 -45.63 -6.39 22.04
N TYR A 63 -45.03 -6.13 20.89
CA TYR A 63 -45.47 -6.59 19.58
C TYR A 63 -44.49 -7.58 18.99
N LYS A 64 -45.00 -8.72 18.47
CA LYS A 64 -44.15 -9.72 17.80
C LYS A 64 -43.53 -9.17 16.50
N LEU A 65 -42.24 -9.34 16.30
CA LEU A 65 -41.55 -9.09 15.05
C LEU A 65 -41.91 -10.21 14.05
N LYS A 66 -42.83 -9.91 13.13
CA LYS A 66 -43.31 -10.89 12.14
C LYS A 66 -42.45 -10.97 10.89
N ASN A 67 -41.60 -9.97 10.62
CA ASN A 67 -40.73 -9.92 9.46
C ASN A 67 -39.38 -9.33 9.85
N LEU A 68 -38.43 -10.20 10.19
CA LEU A 68 -37.09 -9.83 10.60
C LEU A 68 -36.30 -9.14 9.49
N PRO A 69 -36.31 -9.57 8.19
CA PRO A 69 -35.73 -8.85 7.09
C PRO A 69 -36.20 -7.39 6.94
N GLU A 70 -37.51 -7.14 7.00
CA GLU A 70 -38.03 -5.78 6.96
C GLU A 70 -37.64 -4.95 8.19
N PHE A 71 -37.56 -5.55 9.34
CA PHE A 71 -37.07 -4.88 10.54
C PHE A 71 -35.61 -4.48 10.37
N PHE A 72 -34.75 -5.31 9.80
CA PHE A 72 -33.38 -4.99 9.47
C PHE A 72 -33.28 -3.81 8.50
N GLU A 73 -34.07 -3.79 7.41
CA GLU A 73 -34.09 -2.67 6.46
C GLU A 73 -34.49 -1.34 7.10
N ARG A 74 -35.53 -1.38 7.97
CA ARG A 74 -35.96 -0.19 8.70
C ARG A 74 -34.88 0.33 9.64
N MET A 75 -34.13 -0.57 10.28
CA MET A 75 -32.99 -0.20 11.12
C MET A 75 -31.82 0.40 10.32
N LEU A 76 -31.61 -0.01 9.06
CA LEU A 76 -30.60 0.58 8.16
C LEU A 76 -31.02 1.97 7.65
N SER A 77 -32.32 2.16 7.41
CA SER A 77 -32.87 3.41 6.84
C SER A 77 -33.31 4.43 7.90
N ASN A 78 -33.21 4.12 9.19
CA ASN A 78 -33.75 4.92 10.30
C ASN A 78 -35.25 5.29 10.08
N GLU A 79 -36.01 4.34 9.55
CA GLU A 79 -37.41 4.56 9.22
C GLU A 79 -38.29 4.64 10.46
N THR A 80 -39.25 5.58 10.48
CA THR A 80 -40.30 5.62 11.50
C THR A 80 -41.41 4.68 11.09
N TYR A 81 -41.72 3.66 11.91
CA TYR A 81 -42.75 2.68 11.60
C TYR A 81 -43.66 2.41 12.81
N LYS A 82 -44.93 2.12 12.52
CA LYS A 82 -45.98 1.89 13.54
C LYS A 82 -46.34 0.41 13.66
N TYR A 83 -46.15 -0.13 14.86
CA TYR A 83 -46.53 -1.48 15.22
C TYR A 83 -47.89 -1.46 15.92
N GLY A 84 -48.96 -1.92 15.23
CA GLY A 84 -50.31 -1.89 15.75
C GLY A 84 -50.82 -0.48 16.05
N ALA A 85 -51.65 -0.34 17.13
CA ALA A 85 -52.31 0.92 17.42
C ALA A 85 -51.48 1.89 18.31
N LYS A 86 -50.51 1.38 19.07
CA LYS A 86 -49.93 2.14 20.20
C LYS A 86 -48.41 2.30 20.16
N LEU A 87 -47.67 1.55 19.31
CA LEU A 87 -46.20 1.63 19.25
C LEU A 87 -45.75 2.21 17.91
N GLU A 88 -45.12 3.37 17.95
CA GLU A 88 -44.48 4.03 16.81
C GLU A 88 -43.15 4.62 17.25
N PHE A 89 -42.05 4.28 16.53
CA PHE A 89 -40.70 4.76 16.86
C PHE A 89 -39.81 4.80 15.64
N VAL A 90 -38.70 5.52 15.76
CA VAL A 90 -37.63 5.56 14.75
C VAL A 90 -36.74 4.33 14.92
N HIS A 91 -36.51 3.58 13.86
CA HIS A 91 -35.66 2.38 13.86
C HIS A 91 -34.19 2.76 13.94
N ASP A 92 -33.77 3.22 15.12
CA ASP A 92 -32.39 3.53 15.45
C ASP A 92 -31.99 2.80 16.74
N LYS A 93 -30.72 2.48 16.89
CA LYS A 93 -30.19 1.78 18.09
C LYS A 93 -30.45 2.59 19.38
N SER A 94 -30.44 3.93 19.27
CA SER A 94 -30.71 4.83 20.40
C SER A 94 -32.16 4.74 20.93
N SER A 95 -33.09 4.17 20.18
CA SER A 95 -34.49 3.95 20.64
C SER A 95 -34.61 2.81 21.65
N PHE A 96 -33.61 1.94 21.75
CA PHE A 96 -33.61 0.79 22.66
C PHE A 96 -32.78 1.04 23.92
N ARG A 97 -33.15 0.41 25.04
CA ARG A 97 -32.37 0.45 26.26
C ARG A 97 -31.02 -0.21 26.03
N GLU A 98 -29.98 0.30 26.65
CA GLU A 98 -28.59 -0.15 26.50
C GLU A 98 -28.41 -1.65 26.73
N GLU A 99 -29.13 -2.20 27.72
CA GLU A 99 -29.10 -3.64 28.05
C GLU A 99 -29.60 -4.58 26.95
N TYR A 100 -30.34 -4.06 25.94
CA TYR A 100 -30.85 -4.83 24.79
C TYR A 100 -30.03 -4.63 23.50
N ILE A 101 -29.03 -3.76 23.48
CA ILE A 101 -28.24 -3.50 22.27
C ILE A 101 -27.52 -4.74 21.76
N SER A 102 -26.99 -5.57 22.67
CA SER A 102 -26.34 -6.84 22.28
C SER A 102 -27.32 -7.80 21.63
N LEU A 103 -28.55 -7.90 22.20
CA LEU A 103 -29.61 -8.71 21.62
C LEU A 103 -30.11 -8.16 20.29
N LEU A 104 -30.22 -6.85 20.16
CA LEU A 104 -30.57 -6.18 18.90
C LEU A 104 -29.54 -6.48 17.82
N ASN A 105 -28.24 -6.39 18.12
CA ASN A 105 -27.18 -6.70 17.18
C ASN A 105 -27.24 -8.17 16.72
N PHE A 106 -27.54 -9.10 17.63
CA PHE A 106 -27.78 -10.50 17.28
C PHE A 106 -28.96 -10.63 16.29
N ILE A 107 -30.09 -9.98 16.58
CA ILE A 107 -31.27 -10.01 15.69
C ILE A 107 -30.92 -9.46 14.32
N LEU A 108 -30.25 -8.30 14.24
CA LEU A 108 -29.90 -7.67 12.98
C LEU A 108 -28.96 -8.53 12.13
N LYS A 109 -27.93 -9.14 12.75
CA LYS A 109 -27.02 -10.06 12.07
C LYS A 109 -27.75 -11.23 11.41
N TYR A 110 -28.65 -11.89 12.15
CA TYR A 110 -29.37 -13.05 11.59
C TYR A 110 -30.52 -12.64 10.66
N ALA A 111 -31.14 -11.47 10.85
CA ALA A 111 -32.11 -10.91 9.93
C ALA A 111 -31.51 -10.62 8.56
N GLU A 112 -30.28 -10.10 8.52
CA GLU A 112 -29.49 -9.91 7.29
C GLU A 112 -29.25 -11.24 6.57
N ILE A 113 -28.81 -12.27 7.29
CA ILE A 113 -28.58 -13.61 6.72
C ILE A 113 -29.87 -14.18 6.13
N ILE A 114 -31.01 -14.07 6.84
CA ILE A 114 -32.33 -14.53 6.37
C ILE A 114 -32.71 -13.78 5.08
N LYS A 115 -32.52 -12.48 5.03
CA LYS A 115 -32.78 -11.65 3.84
C LYS A 115 -32.00 -12.17 2.64
N TYR A 116 -30.67 -12.26 2.74
CA TYR A 116 -29.82 -12.74 1.65
C TYR A 116 -30.15 -14.15 1.21
N ALA A 117 -30.41 -15.05 2.15
CA ALA A 117 -30.81 -16.43 1.85
C ALA A 117 -32.12 -16.47 1.05
N ASN A 118 -33.13 -15.68 1.43
CA ASN A 118 -34.42 -15.66 0.76
C ASN A 118 -34.37 -14.95 -0.61
N GLU A 119 -33.55 -13.92 -0.79
CA GLU A 119 -33.32 -13.23 -2.07
C GLU A 119 -32.60 -14.13 -3.08
N THR A 120 -31.61 -14.90 -2.64
CA THR A 120 -30.83 -15.80 -3.51
C THR A 120 -31.68 -16.98 -4.02
N VAL A 121 -32.60 -17.48 -3.20
CA VAL A 121 -33.50 -18.59 -3.57
C VAL A 121 -34.59 -18.12 -4.53
N GLY A 122 -35.01 -16.86 -4.51
CA GLY A 122 -36.05 -16.31 -5.41
C GLY A 122 -35.68 -16.36 -6.89
N SER A 123 -34.41 -16.54 -7.26
CA SER A 123 -33.92 -16.59 -8.65
C SER A 123 -33.83 -18.00 -9.26
N TYR A 124 -33.82 -19.05 -8.47
CA TYR A 124 -33.57 -20.42 -8.90
C TYR A 124 -34.41 -21.50 -8.20
N GLY A 125 -35.71 -21.47 -8.35
CA GLY A 125 -36.45 -22.71 -8.27
C GLY A 125 -37.47 -22.91 -7.16
N LYS A 126 -38.65 -23.34 -7.56
CA LYS A 126 -39.89 -23.65 -6.77
C LYS A 126 -39.77 -24.76 -5.70
N TYR A 127 -38.58 -25.27 -5.41
CA TYR A 127 -38.39 -26.45 -4.52
C TYR A 127 -37.41 -26.26 -3.37
N MET A 128 -36.80 -25.11 -3.17
CA MET A 128 -36.00 -24.87 -1.98
C MET A 128 -36.82 -24.22 -0.87
N ARG A 129 -36.69 -24.75 0.37
CA ARG A 129 -37.33 -24.17 1.57
C ARG A 129 -36.67 -22.82 1.84
N THR A 130 -37.44 -21.73 1.77
CA THR A 130 -37.06 -20.42 2.25
C THR A 130 -36.93 -20.41 3.77
N MET A 131 -36.00 -19.61 4.31
CA MET A 131 -35.92 -19.37 5.76
C MET A 131 -37.16 -18.61 6.22
N SER A 132 -37.63 -18.90 7.42
CA SER A 132 -38.77 -18.18 8.01
C SER A 132 -38.36 -16.72 8.30
N ASN A 133 -39.22 -15.79 7.96
CA ASN A 133 -39.06 -14.39 8.31
C ASN A 133 -39.47 -14.05 9.75
N GLU A 134 -40.13 -14.95 10.46
CA GLU A 134 -40.73 -14.70 11.79
C GLU A 134 -39.82 -15.12 12.97
N TYR A 135 -38.87 -16.02 12.73
CA TYR A 135 -38.01 -16.55 13.77
C TYR A 135 -36.61 -16.88 13.22
N ILE A 136 -35.62 -16.87 14.10
CA ILE A 136 -34.25 -17.28 13.82
C ILE A 136 -34.14 -18.77 14.25
N THR A 137 -33.77 -19.65 13.33
CA THR A 137 -33.30 -21.00 13.67
C THR A 137 -31.85 -20.91 14.14
N ILE A 138 -31.65 -21.28 15.41
CA ILE A 138 -30.34 -21.15 16.05
C ILE A 138 -29.41 -22.25 15.54
N SER A 139 -28.31 -21.85 14.88
CA SER A 139 -27.20 -22.73 14.49
C SER A 139 -26.27 -22.98 15.68
N ASN A 140 -25.31 -23.88 15.52
CA ASN A 140 -24.30 -24.13 16.56
C ASN A 140 -23.56 -22.85 16.98
N THR A 141 -23.14 -22.04 16.02
CA THR A 141 -22.51 -20.72 16.30
C THR A 141 -23.50 -19.74 16.92
N GLY A 142 -24.75 -19.76 16.43
CA GLY A 142 -25.82 -18.93 16.96
C GLY A 142 -26.19 -19.28 18.41
N LEU A 143 -25.98 -20.54 18.82
CA LEU A 143 -26.21 -20.97 20.20
C LEU A 143 -25.17 -20.37 21.16
N ASP A 144 -23.91 -20.39 20.78
CA ASP A 144 -22.84 -19.74 21.54
C ASP A 144 -23.07 -18.21 21.67
N GLU A 145 -23.44 -17.57 20.58
CA GLU A 145 -23.69 -16.12 20.52
C GLU A 145 -24.93 -15.70 21.36
N ILE A 146 -26.05 -16.43 21.21
CA ILE A 146 -27.26 -16.07 21.96
C ILE A 146 -27.10 -16.36 23.44
N PHE A 147 -26.33 -17.39 23.80
CA PHE A 147 -26.02 -17.69 25.18
C PHE A 147 -25.23 -16.53 25.83
N ASP A 148 -24.22 -15.99 25.16
CA ASP A 148 -23.45 -14.86 25.69
C ASP A 148 -24.29 -13.59 25.91
N VAL A 149 -25.29 -13.36 25.05
CA VAL A 149 -26.23 -12.23 25.18
C VAL A 149 -27.25 -12.40 26.29
N LEU A 150 -27.68 -13.66 26.55
CA LEU A 150 -28.73 -13.99 27.50
C LEU A 150 -28.20 -14.56 28.82
N GLN A 151 -26.90 -14.61 29.02
CA GLN A 151 -26.29 -15.14 30.24
C GLN A 151 -26.85 -14.47 31.51
N ASN A 152 -27.21 -15.27 32.50
CA ASN A 152 -27.84 -14.87 33.77
C ASN A 152 -29.19 -14.17 33.62
N LYS A 153 -29.89 -14.36 32.47
CA LYS A 153 -31.22 -13.81 32.24
C LYS A 153 -32.27 -14.95 32.17
N GLU A 154 -33.46 -14.70 32.71
CA GLU A 154 -34.62 -15.51 32.45
C GLU A 154 -35.32 -15.10 31.18
N VAL A 155 -35.62 -16.08 30.31
CA VAL A 155 -36.21 -15.85 28.99
C VAL A 155 -37.48 -16.74 28.84
N LEU A 156 -38.46 -16.23 28.11
CA LEU A 156 -39.64 -17.04 27.76
C LEU A 156 -39.18 -18.26 26.94
N PHE A 157 -39.65 -19.43 27.38
CA PHE A 157 -39.28 -20.69 26.80
C PHE A 157 -40.49 -21.58 26.54
N LYS A 158 -40.49 -22.18 25.36
CA LYS A 158 -41.49 -23.18 24.98
C LYS A 158 -40.79 -24.46 24.56
N ARG A 159 -41.11 -25.56 25.27
CA ARG A 159 -40.61 -26.89 24.89
C ARG A 159 -41.84 -27.71 24.44
N ASP A 160 -41.91 -28.02 23.14
CA ASP A 160 -43.05 -28.62 22.47
C ASP A 160 -44.38 -27.89 22.76
N SER A 161 -45.24 -28.41 23.61
CA SER A 161 -46.51 -27.77 24.00
C SER A 161 -46.47 -27.06 25.37
N LEU A 162 -45.38 -27.18 26.12
CA LEU A 162 -45.23 -26.60 27.46
C LEU A 162 -44.57 -25.22 27.36
N GLU A 163 -45.16 -24.21 27.99
CA GLU A 163 -44.62 -22.87 28.09
C GLU A 163 -44.12 -22.59 29.50
N GLY A 164 -42.97 -21.94 29.63
CA GLY A 164 -42.35 -21.57 30.88
C GLY A 164 -41.25 -20.52 30.67
N LYS A 165 -40.29 -20.50 31.57
CA LYS A 165 -39.07 -19.67 31.46
C LYS A 165 -37.83 -20.55 31.56
N ILE A 166 -36.75 -20.11 30.98
CA ILE A 166 -35.45 -20.76 31.04
C ILE A 166 -34.38 -19.75 31.48
N LEU A 167 -33.51 -20.19 32.39
CA LEU A 167 -32.37 -19.43 32.88
C LEU A 167 -31.11 -19.90 32.17
N PHE A 168 -30.19 -18.95 31.81
CA PHE A 168 -28.92 -19.22 31.17
C PHE A 168 -27.78 -19.15 32.18
N GLU A 169 -27.20 -20.29 32.52
CA GLU A 169 -26.15 -20.39 33.53
C GLU A 169 -24.80 -20.84 32.96
N ASN A 170 -23.77 -20.03 33.19
CA ASN A 170 -22.42 -20.30 32.69
C ASN A 170 -21.58 -21.07 33.74
N HIS A 171 -22.07 -22.20 34.11
CA HIS A 171 -21.38 -23.18 34.95
C HIS A 171 -21.94 -24.59 34.68
N ASN A 172 -21.20 -25.59 35.15
CA ASN A 172 -21.62 -26.97 35.01
C ASN A 172 -22.83 -27.29 35.93
N PRO A 173 -23.80 -28.11 35.50
CA PRO A 173 -24.84 -28.58 36.39
C PRO A 173 -24.25 -29.45 37.52
N ASP A 174 -24.90 -29.44 38.68
CA ASP A 174 -24.51 -30.27 39.83
C ASP A 174 -24.92 -31.72 39.62
N ILE A 175 -24.04 -32.46 38.93
CA ILE A 175 -24.23 -33.88 38.65
C ILE A 175 -23.24 -34.68 39.48
N GLN A 176 -23.76 -35.67 40.18
CA GLN A 176 -22.99 -36.59 40.99
C GLN A 176 -23.39 -38.01 40.70
N PHE A 177 -22.46 -38.91 40.75
CA PHE A 177 -22.70 -40.36 40.65
C PHE A 177 -22.35 -41.00 41.97
N THR A 178 -23.26 -41.86 42.45
CA THR A 178 -23.06 -42.64 43.67
C THR A 178 -22.72 -44.07 43.27
N ILE A 179 -21.66 -44.63 43.85
CA ILE A 179 -21.32 -46.04 43.68
C ILE A 179 -21.62 -46.79 44.95
N GLU A 180 -22.39 -47.88 44.82
CA GLU A 180 -22.79 -48.74 45.93
C GLU A 180 -22.47 -50.20 45.61
N GLN A 181 -21.99 -50.94 46.63
CA GLN A 181 -21.85 -52.38 46.54
C GLN A 181 -23.16 -53.04 46.91
N VAL A 182 -23.63 -53.97 46.05
CA VAL A 182 -24.86 -54.78 46.31
C VAL A 182 -24.58 -56.08 47.02
N GLU A 183 -25.58 -56.72 47.57
CA GLU A 183 -25.46 -57.93 48.40
C GLU A 183 -24.76 -59.10 47.70
N ASN A 184 -24.81 -59.19 46.40
CA ASN A 184 -24.07 -60.24 45.61
C ASN A 184 -22.60 -59.91 45.36
N GLY A 185 -22.08 -58.76 45.84
CA GLY A 185 -20.73 -58.33 45.69
C GLY A 185 -20.45 -57.49 44.43
N ASP A 186 -21.40 -57.29 43.55
CA ASP A 186 -21.28 -56.38 42.37
C ASP A 186 -21.44 -54.92 42.78
N TYR A 187 -21.22 -54.01 41.83
CA TYR A 187 -21.33 -52.54 42.02
C TYR A 187 -22.40 -51.92 41.14
N ILE A 188 -23.08 -50.92 41.68
CA ILE A 188 -24.08 -50.13 40.96
C ILE A 188 -23.66 -48.65 41.00
N VAL A 189 -23.64 -48.03 39.83
CA VAL A 189 -23.47 -46.56 39.66
C VAL A 189 -24.82 -45.93 39.36
N THR A 190 -25.20 -44.91 40.13
CA THR A 190 -26.45 -44.20 39.97
C THR A 190 -26.23 -42.71 39.91
N PRO A 191 -26.67 -41.98 38.86
CA PRO A 191 -26.62 -40.52 38.81
C PRO A 191 -27.69 -39.89 39.70
N ASN A 192 -27.42 -38.71 40.26
CA ASN A 192 -28.36 -37.92 41.05
C ASN A 192 -29.42 -37.17 40.19
N ILE A 193 -29.38 -37.32 38.88
CA ILE A 193 -30.33 -36.70 37.93
C ILE A 193 -31.08 -37.78 37.16
N ASP A 194 -32.35 -37.50 36.82
CA ASP A 194 -33.07 -38.33 35.88
C ASP A 194 -32.48 -38.17 34.45
N VAL A 195 -31.86 -39.24 33.95
CA VAL A 195 -31.17 -39.28 32.66
C VAL A 195 -32.07 -39.03 31.45
N PHE A 196 -33.38 -38.98 31.62
CA PHE A 196 -34.34 -38.68 30.57
C PHE A 196 -34.91 -37.25 30.64
N SER A 197 -34.53 -36.47 31.66
CA SER A 197 -35.07 -35.13 31.91
C SER A 197 -34.33 -34.00 31.24
N TYR A 198 -33.24 -34.27 30.52
CA TYR A 198 -32.40 -33.26 29.88
C TYR A 198 -32.13 -33.56 28.39
N ASP A 199 -31.71 -32.54 27.64
CA ASP A 199 -31.15 -32.64 26.28
C ASP A 199 -29.76 -32.01 26.22
N ILE A 200 -28.92 -32.56 25.33
CA ILE A 200 -27.59 -31.98 25.06
C ILE A 200 -27.67 -31.27 23.73
N LEU A 201 -27.33 -29.98 23.73
CA LEU A 201 -27.22 -29.14 22.53
C LEU A 201 -25.75 -28.91 22.22
N GLN A 202 -25.42 -28.87 20.92
CA GLN A 202 -24.05 -28.64 20.44
C GLN A 202 -23.89 -27.20 19.94
N GLY A 203 -23.05 -26.41 20.61
CA GLY A 203 -22.53 -25.15 20.08
C GLY A 203 -21.33 -25.38 19.18
N SER A 204 -20.73 -24.30 18.63
CA SER A 204 -19.46 -24.36 17.89
C SER A 204 -18.28 -24.59 18.83
N SER A 205 -18.29 -23.92 19.98
CA SER A 205 -17.19 -23.97 20.95
C SER A 205 -17.52 -24.70 22.22
N TYR A 206 -18.81 -24.79 22.57
CA TYR A 206 -19.26 -25.35 23.86
C TYR A 206 -20.34 -26.40 23.68
N LYS A 207 -20.49 -27.25 24.67
CA LYS A 207 -21.65 -28.12 24.84
C LYS A 207 -22.60 -27.52 25.89
N TYR A 208 -23.86 -27.69 25.67
CA TYR A 208 -24.91 -27.17 26.56
C TYR A 208 -25.81 -28.29 27.03
N MET A 209 -26.18 -28.23 28.30
CA MET A 209 -27.18 -29.12 28.87
C MET A 209 -28.49 -28.38 29.11
N LEU A 210 -29.52 -28.74 28.38
CA LEU A 210 -30.85 -28.17 28.49
C LEU A 210 -31.69 -29.05 29.45
N THR A 211 -32.04 -28.52 30.60
CA THR A 211 -32.97 -29.11 31.54
C THR A 211 -34.39 -28.53 31.35
N GLN A 212 -35.29 -28.75 32.26
CA GLN A 212 -36.63 -28.16 32.17
C GLN A 212 -36.62 -26.65 32.25
N ASN A 213 -35.80 -26.05 33.10
CA ASN A 213 -35.81 -24.62 33.42
C ASN A 213 -34.46 -23.92 33.23
N THR A 214 -33.39 -24.64 32.87
CA THR A 214 -32.07 -24.06 32.79
C THR A 214 -31.29 -24.60 31.59
N LEU A 215 -30.56 -23.70 30.94
CA LEU A 215 -29.58 -24.02 29.91
C LEU A 215 -28.20 -23.78 30.51
N TYR A 216 -27.47 -24.86 30.76
CA TYR A 216 -26.10 -24.81 31.27
C TYR A 216 -25.09 -24.81 30.14
N ARG A 217 -24.09 -23.96 30.24
CA ARG A 217 -22.89 -24.06 29.41
C ARG A 217 -21.87 -24.94 30.13
N CYS A 218 -21.50 -26.03 29.53
CA CYS A 218 -20.56 -26.99 30.09
C CYS A 218 -19.12 -26.70 29.65
N ASP A 219 -18.16 -26.75 30.58
CA ASP A 219 -16.75 -26.65 30.31
C ASP A 219 -16.18 -27.93 29.69
N GLU A 220 -14.94 -27.84 29.12
CA GLU A 220 -14.29 -28.97 28.47
C GLU A 220 -14.09 -30.18 29.42
N PRO A 221 -13.67 -30.04 30.70
CA PRO A 221 -13.55 -31.15 31.63
C PRO A 221 -14.88 -31.88 31.89
N PHE A 222 -15.99 -31.18 31.87
CA PHE A 222 -17.31 -31.74 32.10
C PHE A 222 -17.82 -32.59 30.93
N GLU A 223 -17.19 -32.54 29.80
CA GLU A 223 -17.53 -33.36 28.62
C GLU A 223 -17.50 -34.87 28.93
N ASN A 224 -16.58 -35.30 29.77
CA ASN A 224 -16.49 -36.70 30.19
C ASN A 224 -17.73 -37.11 31.02
N THR A 225 -18.25 -36.23 31.86
CA THR A 225 -19.47 -36.41 32.62
C THR A 225 -20.69 -36.55 31.69
N LEU A 226 -20.77 -35.71 30.67
CA LEU A 226 -21.83 -35.78 29.65
C LEU A 226 -21.72 -37.06 28.82
N LYS A 227 -20.53 -37.50 28.44
CA LYS A 227 -20.29 -38.78 27.74
C LYS A 227 -20.76 -39.96 28.61
N PHE A 228 -20.42 -39.94 29.91
CA PHE A 228 -20.80 -40.98 30.83
C PHE A 228 -22.31 -41.03 31.07
N LEU A 229 -22.96 -39.89 31.26
CA LEU A 229 -24.41 -39.78 31.34
C LEU A 229 -25.14 -40.31 30.10
N ASN A 230 -24.56 -40.06 28.88
CA ASN A 230 -25.16 -40.57 27.65
C ASN A 230 -25.22 -42.11 27.61
N ILE A 231 -24.26 -42.79 28.23
CA ILE A 231 -24.28 -44.28 28.29
C ILE A 231 -25.56 -44.77 28.97
N PHE A 232 -26.00 -44.12 30.07
CA PHE A 232 -27.26 -44.47 30.75
C PHE A 232 -28.48 -44.21 29.83
N ARG A 233 -28.48 -43.10 29.12
CA ARG A 233 -29.57 -42.70 28.22
C ARG A 233 -29.66 -43.62 26.99
N GLU A 234 -28.54 -43.92 26.34
CA GLU A 234 -28.50 -44.78 25.16
C GLU A 234 -28.90 -46.21 25.43
N ASN A 235 -28.61 -46.72 26.67
CA ASN A 235 -28.97 -48.07 27.10
C ASN A 235 -30.30 -48.11 27.85
N TYR A 236 -31.03 -46.99 27.94
CA TYR A 236 -32.35 -46.89 28.64
C TYR A 236 -32.29 -47.42 30.07
N THR A 237 -31.19 -47.20 30.80
CA THR A 237 -31.00 -47.67 32.15
C THR A 237 -30.86 -46.53 33.16
N PRO A 238 -31.55 -46.52 34.33
CA PRO A 238 -31.35 -45.50 35.37
C PRO A 238 -30.07 -45.73 36.20
N ASN A 239 -29.45 -46.90 36.08
CA ASN A 239 -28.23 -47.28 36.78
C ASN A 239 -27.39 -48.22 35.95
N LEU A 240 -26.06 -48.24 36.20
CA LEU A 240 -25.08 -49.08 35.55
C LEU A 240 -24.54 -50.10 36.57
N ARG A 241 -24.63 -51.42 36.22
CA ARG A 241 -24.06 -52.49 37.04
C ARG A 241 -22.78 -53.06 36.43
N PHE A 242 -21.76 -53.33 37.27
CA PHE A 242 -20.56 -54.00 36.85
C PHE A 242 -20.07 -54.99 37.94
N LYS A 243 -19.35 -55.99 37.55
CA LYS A 243 -18.88 -57.06 38.43
C LYS A 243 -17.71 -56.63 39.31
N ARG A 244 -17.49 -57.30 40.41
CA ARG A 244 -16.30 -57.08 41.29
C ARG A 244 -14.96 -57.20 40.53
N GLU A 245 -14.91 -58.07 39.51
CA GLU A 245 -13.74 -58.25 38.65
C GLU A 245 -13.41 -57.06 37.80
N ASP A 246 -14.37 -56.20 37.50
CA ASP A 246 -14.25 -55.01 36.66
C ASP A 246 -13.83 -53.77 37.46
N LEU A 247 -13.85 -53.81 38.80
CA LEU A 247 -13.52 -52.67 39.65
C LEU A 247 -12.10 -52.08 39.37
N PRO A 248 -11.04 -52.87 39.20
CA PRO A 248 -9.73 -52.34 38.84
C PRO A 248 -9.75 -51.55 37.52
N SER A 249 -10.46 -52.01 36.51
CA SER A 249 -10.62 -51.36 35.22
C SER A 249 -11.44 -50.07 35.34
N PHE A 250 -12.51 -50.10 36.14
CA PHE A 250 -13.30 -48.89 36.43
C PHE A 250 -12.46 -47.81 37.15
N CYS A 251 -11.72 -48.19 38.18
CA CYS A 251 -10.86 -47.32 38.97
C CYS A 251 -9.67 -46.75 38.15
N SER A 252 -9.13 -47.48 37.19
CA SER A 252 -7.99 -47.08 36.40
C SER A 252 -8.39 -46.29 35.13
N LEU A 253 -9.54 -46.57 34.51
CA LEU A 253 -9.93 -45.97 33.21
C LEU A 253 -11.05 -44.95 33.30
N VAL A 254 -12.04 -45.13 34.19
CA VAL A 254 -13.24 -44.34 34.26
C VAL A 254 -13.15 -43.33 35.39
N TYR A 255 -12.78 -43.76 36.58
CA TYR A 255 -12.71 -42.93 37.77
C TYR A 255 -11.81 -41.67 37.57
N PRO A 256 -10.62 -41.74 37.04
CA PRO A 256 -9.75 -40.56 36.88
C PRO A 256 -10.43 -39.44 36.07
N LYS A 257 -11.26 -39.84 35.08
CA LYS A 257 -11.96 -38.87 34.21
C LYS A 257 -13.21 -38.26 34.86
N LEU A 258 -13.73 -38.91 35.92
CA LEU A 258 -14.95 -38.53 36.62
C LEU A 258 -14.71 -38.24 38.11
N LYS A 259 -13.45 -38.07 38.51
CA LYS A 259 -13.01 -37.93 39.91
C LYS A 259 -13.81 -36.89 40.69
N ASN A 260 -14.17 -35.76 40.04
CA ASN A 260 -14.83 -34.63 40.68
C ASN A 260 -16.36 -34.84 40.83
N VAL A 261 -16.94 -35.83 40.17
CA VAL A 261 -18.40 -36.08 40.13
C VAL A 261 -18.80 -37.45 40.64
N ILE A 262 -17.84 -38.32 41.02
CA ILE A 262 -18.12 -39.62 41.59
C ILE A 262 -17.94 -39.59 43.12
N SER A 263 -18.98 -39.93 43.85
CA SER A 263 -18.96 -40.13 45.31
C SER A 263 -18.75 -41.58 45.65
N LEU A 264 -17.69 -41.84 46.44
CA LEU A 264 -17.30 -43.18 46.92
C LEU A 264 -17.81 -43.50 48.32
N GLN A 265 -18.80 -42.74 48.86
CA GLN A 265 -19.21 -42.76 50.25
C GLN A 265 -19.73 -44.08 50.76
N LYS A 266 -20.05 -45.04 49.89
CA LYS A 266 -20.56 -46.37 50.26
C LYS A 266 -19.66 -47.54 49.84
N LEU A 267 -18.39 -47.22 49.51
CA LEU A 267 -17.37 -48.23 49.18
C LEU A 267 -16.36 -48.35 50.32
N ASP A 268 -15.79 -49.55 50.48
CA ASP A 268 -14.65 -49.75 51.40
C ASP A 268 -13.43 -49.04 50.79
N GLU A 269 -13.09 -47.86 51.34
CA GLU A 269 -12.03 -46.97 50.86
C GLU A 269 -10.68 -47.74 50.82
N SER A 270 -10.45 -48.71 51.67
CA SER A 270 -9.21 -49.46 51.68
C SER A 270 -9.00 -50.34 50.42
N ILE A 271 -10.13 -50.82 49.84
CA ILE A 271 -10.09 -51.65 48.62
C ILE A 271 -9.97 -50.79 47.40
N VAL A 272 -10.68 -49.63 47.36
CA VAL A 272 -10.73 -48.72 46.20
C VAL A 272 -9.40 -47.95 46.05
N ASN A 273 -8.88 -47.46 47.18
CA ASN A 273 -7.60 -46.73 47.18
C ASN A 273 -6.41 -47.57 46.63
N LYS A 274 -6.51 -48.89 46.65
CA LYS A 274 -5.49 -49.78 46.04
C LYS A 274 -5.52 -49.72 44.51
N TYR A 275 -6.65 -49.35 43.90
CA TYR A 275 -6.86 -49.33 42.44
C TYR A 275 -6.99 -47.95 41.87
N ILE A 276 -7.06 -46.87 42.69
CA ILE A 276 -7.04 -45.50 42.27
C ILE A 276 -5.61 -45.11 41.96
N PRO A 277 -5.32 -44.70 40.72
CA PRO A 277 -3.98 -44.20 40.41
C PRO A 277 -3.64 -42.94 41.20
N GLN A 278 -2.42 -42.87 41.70
CA GLN A 278 -1.86 -41.61 42.22
C GLN A 278 -1.67 -40.59 41.08
N ASP A 279 -1.45 -39.33 41.40
CA ASP A 279 -1.22 -38.32 40.37
C ASP A 279 0.04 -38.66 39.57
N LEU A 280 -0.07 -38.55 38.22
CA LEU A 280 1.01 -38.82 37.30
C LEU A 280 1.86 -37.58 37.10
N TYR A 281 3.13 -37.65 37.38
CA TYR A 281 4.14 -36.67 37.04
C TYR A 281 5.09 -37.24 35.96
N ILE A 282 5.59 -36.36 35.08
CA ILE A 282 6.51 -36.75 34.01
C ILE A 282 7.83 -36.02 34.18
N LYS A 283 8.92 -36.77 34.15
CA LYS A 283 10.25 -36.23 33.99
C LYS A 283 10.75 -36.51 32.58
N MET A 284 11.29 -35.48 31.96
CA MET A 284 11.81 -35.54 30.61
C MET A 284 13.28 -35.08 30.61
N PHE A 285 14.19 -35.95 30.15
CA PHE A 285 15.62 -35.64 30.03
C PHE A 285 15.95 -35.38 28.56
N LEU A 286 16.39 -34.21 28.24
CA LEU A 286 16.69 -33.76 26.88
C LEU A 286 18.20 -33.77 26.65
N ASP A 287 18.62 -34.31 25.52
CA ASP A 287 20.00 -34.28 25.01
C ASP A 287 20.02 -34.27 23.47
N TYR A 288 21.23 -34.15 22.91
CA TYR A 288 21.45 -34.36 21.49
C TYR A 288 22.15 -35.68 21.23
N ASP A 289 21.77 -36.37 20.17
CA ASP A 289 22.51 -37.50 19.63
C ASP A 289 23.70 -37.04 18.76
N LYS A 290 24.47 -38.05 18.25
CA LYS A 290 25.64 -37.81 17.38
C LYS A 290 25.28 -37.07 16.06
N ASN A 291 24.03 -37.08 15.65
CA ASN A 291 23.52 -36.44 14.45
C ASN A 291 22.88 -35.07 14.75
N ASN A 292 23.01 -34.59 15.97
CA ASN A 292 22.35 -33.36 16.47
C ASN A 292 20.82 -33.45 16.44
N TYR A 293 20.24 -34.65 16.54
CA TYR A 293 18.80 -34.83 16.77
C TYR A 293 18.49 -34.71 18.25
N ILE A 294 17.31 -34.15 18.59
CA ILE A 294 16.90 -34.10 20.00
C ILE A 294 16.47 -35.51 20.44
N VAL A 295 17.05 -35.99 21.52
CA VAL A 295 16.61 -37.21 22.17
C VAL A 295 16.01 -36.89 23.53
N ALA A 296 14.96 -37.59 23.88
CA ALA A 296 14.26 -37.42 25.14
C ALA A 296 14.03 -38.75 25.83
N ASP A 297 14.61 -38.90 27.00
CA ASP A 297 14.31 -39.99 27.90
C ASP A 297 13.16 -39.55 28.83
N ILE A 298 12.04 -40.27 28.78
CA ILE A 298 10.85 -39.96 29.58
C ILE A 298 10.70 -40.99 30.73
N LYS A 299 10.27 -40.44 31.88
CA LYS A 299 9.96 -41.28 33.03
C LYS A 299 8.60 -40.80 33.59
N PHE A 300 7.77 -41.79 33.86
CA PHE A 300 6.51 -41.61 34.56
C PHE A 300 6.69 -41.90 36.05
N VAL A 301 6.09 -41.03 36.88
CA VAL A 301 6.25 -41.09 38.33
C VAL A 301 4.86 -41.13 38.98
N TYR A 302 4.60 -42.21 39.72
CA TYR A 302 3.40 -42.37 40.57
C TYR A 302 3.88 -42.53 42.02
N GLY A 303 3.80 -41.46 42.81
CA GLY A 303 4.32 -41.41 44.16
C GLY A 303 5.83 -41.69 44.19
N ASP A 304 6.25 -42.79 44.84
CA ASP A 304 7.64 -43.18 44.93
C ASP A 304 8.13 -44.11 43.78
N VAL A 305 7.25 -44.45 42.85
CA VAL A 305 7.58 -45.37 41.74
C VAL A 305 7.85 -44.59 40.47
N GLU A 306 9.09 -44.72 39.97
CA GLU A 306 9.54 -44.10 38.72
C GLU A 306 9.88 -45.20 37.69
N PHE A 307 9.36 -45.08 36.45
CA PHE A 307 9.60 -46.06 35.39
C PHE A 307 9.62 -45.44 34.00
N ASN A 308 10.23 -46.13 33.04
CA ASN A 308 10.19 -45.71 31.65
C ASN A 308 8.98 -46.36 30.94
N PRO A 309 7.98 -45.59 30.48
CA PRO A 309 6.76 -46.11 29.85
C PRO A 309 7.00 -46.82 28.51
N LEU A 310 8.15 -46.58 27.89
CA LEU A 310 8.54 -47.21 26.61
C LEU A 310 9.21 -48.56 26.80
N LYS A 311 9.60 -48.92 28.03
CA LYS A 311 10.37 -50.12 28.36
C LYS A 311 9.66 -51.03 29.34
N ASP A 312 9.02 -50.47 30.36
CA ASP A 312 8.56 -51.22 31.51
C ASP A 312 7.04 -51.46 31.45
N ASN A 313 6.60 -52.67 31.17
CA ASN A 313 5.18 -53.01 31.02
C ASN A 313 4.52 -53.70 32.23
N ASN A 314 5.27 -54.23 33.19
CA ASN A 314 4.76 -55.02 34.33
C ASN A 314 5.13 -54.37 35.67
N LEU A 315 4.32 -53.43 36.13
CA LEU A 315 4.47 -52.75 37.42
C LEU A 315 3.31 -53.07 38.35
N SER A 316 3.58 -53.16 39.67
CA SER A 316 2.57 -53.43 40.71
C SER A 316 1.80 -52.18 41.16
N VAL A 317 1.89 -51.11 40.42
CA VAL A 317 1.27 -49.77 40.73
C VAL A 317 0.01 -49.56 39.90
N ALA A 318 -1.02 -49.00 40.50
CA ALA A 318 -2.21 -48.57 39.77
C ALA A 318 -1.86 -47.38 38.85
N ARG A 319 -2.10 -47.53 37.53
CA ARG A 319 -1.71 -46.59 36.49
C ARG A 319 -2.94 -45.94 35.87
N ASP A 320 -2.87 -44.63 35.61
CA ASP A 320 -3.87 -43.91 34.81
C ASP A 320 -3.50 -43.99 33.32
N ILE A 321 -3.84 -45.10 32.70
CA ILE A 321 -3.54 -45.37 31.29
C ILE A 321 -4.10 -44.30 30.36
N ALA A 322 -5.23 -43.73 30.73
CA ALA A 322 -5.83 -42.66 29.93
C ALA A 322 -4.97 -41.40 29.90
N LYS A 323 -4.48 -40.97 31.06
CA LYS A 323 -3.62 -39.80 31.20
C LYS A 323 -2.21 -40.04 30.61
N GLU A 324 -1.70 -41.28 30.80
CA GLU A 324 -0.46 -41.69 30.17
C GLU A 324 -0.50 -41.61 28.65
N ASN A 325 -1.59 -42.11 28.02
CA ASN A 325 -1.82 -41.99 26.58
C ASN A 325 -1.97 -40.52 26.11
N GLU A 326 -2.67 -39.70 26.85
CA GLU A 326 -2.82 -38.28 26.57
C GLU A 326 -1.46 -37.58 26.52
N TYR A 327 -0.59 -37.91 27.47
CA TYR A 327 0.77 -37.33 27.47
C TYR A 327 1.65 -37.91 26.36
N LEU A 328 1.53 -39.18 26.03
CA LEU A 328 2.24 -39.77 24.89
C LEU A 328 1.81 -39.17 23.57
N ASP A 329 0.51 -38.87 23.43
CA ASP A 329 -0.03 -38.17 22.25
C ASP A 329 0.56 -36.77 22.11
N VAL A 330 0.83 -36.03 23.19
CA VAL A 330 1.53 -34.74 23.13
C VAL A 330 2.87 -34.87 22.48
N PHE A 331 3.66 -35.88 22.85
CA PHE A 331 5.00 -36.14 22.24
C PHE A 331 4.89 -36.49 20.76
N VAL A 332 3.93 -37.34 20.39
CA VAL A 332 3.68 -37.75 19.00
C VAL A 332 3.25 -36.57 18.15
N ASN A 333 2.33 -35.74 18.67
CA ASN A 333 1.83 -34.55 17.97
C ASN A 333 2.93 -33.52 17.73
N THR A 334 3.85 -33.34 18.65
CA THR A 334 5.05 -32.50 18.47
C THR A 334 5.99 -33.09 17.42
N GLY A 335 5.91 -34.40 17.18
CA GLY A 335 6.64 -35.12 16.14
C GLY A 335 7.79 -35.96 16.64
N PHE A 336 7.86 -36.22 17.93
CA PHE A 336 8.77 -37.23 18.47
C PHE A 336 8.38 -38.60 17.93
N MET A 337 9.39 -39.38 17.61
CA MET A 337 9.30 -40.77 17.16
C MET A 337 9.95 -41.68 18.18
N LEU A 338 9.48 -42.92 18.24
CA LEU A 338 10.05 -43.95 19.16
C LEU A 338 11.36 -44.54 18.60
N ASP A 339 12.45 -44.33 19.32
CA ASP A 339 13.69 -45.07 19.17
C ASP A 339 13.60 -46.36 19.99
N ARG A 340 13.23 -47.47 19.33
CA ARG A 340 13.01 -48.77 19.99
C ARG A 340 14.28 -49.39 20.54
N GLU A 341 15.43 -49.13 19.93
CA GLU A 341 16.71 -49.72 20.36
C GLU A 341 17.14 -49.14 21.72
N ASN A 342 16.91 -47.84 21.92
CA ASN A 342 17.33 -47.17 23.14
C ASN A 342 16.16 -46.90 24.10
N SER A 343 14.92 -47.29 23.73
CA SER A 343 13.70 -47.04 24.53
C SER A 343 13.52 -45.56 24.92
N ARG A 344 13.71 -44.67 23.98
CA ARG A 344 13.62 -43.22 24.14
C ARG A 344 12.88 -42.56 22.97
N LEU A 345 12.55 -41.30 23.07
CA LEU A 345 11.95 -40.52 22.01
C LEU A 345 13.04 -39.76 21.24
N ILE A 346 12.88 -39.62 19.93
CA ILE A 346 13.80 -38.89 19.06
C ILE A 346 13.01 -37.91 18.17
N LEU A 347 13.51 -36.68 18.05
CA LEU A 347 13.01 -35.66 17.15
C LEU A 347 14.10 -35.41 16.09
N ALA A 348 13.90 -35.95 14.88
CA ALA A 348 14.92 -35.96 13.82
C ALA A 348 14.67 -34.96 12.68
N ASN A 349 13.49 -34.36 12.58
CA ASN A 349 13.16 -33.40 11.54
C ASN A 349 13.58 -31.98 11.94
N GLU A 350 14.38 -31.29 11.11
CA GLU A 350 14.92 -29.96 11.41
C GLU A 350 13.83 -28.89 11.68
N ASP A 351 12.76 -28.89 10.90
CA ASP A 351 11.64 -27.93 11.09
C ASP A 351 10.95 -28.17 12.44
N LYS A 352 10.78 -29.45 12.82
CA LYS A 352 10.18 -29.81 14.10
C LYS A 352 11.12 -29.54 15.27
N ILE A 353 12.43 -29.72 15.12
CA ILE A 353 13.42 -29.36 16.14
C ILE A 353 13.39 -27.86 16.37
N TYR A 354 13.38 -27.06 15.28
CA TYR A 354 13.28 -25.61 15.40
C TYR A 354 12.00 -25.17 16.12
N ASN A 355 10.85 -25.69 15.70
CA ASN A 355 9.56 -25.38 16.33
C ASN A 355 9.52 -25.81 17.81
N PHE A 356 10.11 -26.97 18.13
CA PHE A 356 10.18 -27.43 19.50
C PHE A 356 11.00 -26.47 20.37
N LEU A 357 12.17 -26.04 19.90
CA LEU A 357 13.04 -25.12 20.63
C LEU A 357 12.47 -23.69 20.71
N SER A 358 11.73 -23.23 19.68
CA SER A 358 11.21 -21.85 19.59
C SER A 358 9.89 -21.65 20.34
N GLU A 359 8.98 -22.62 20.29
CA GLU A 359 7.60 -22.41 20.73
C GLU A 359 7.10 -23.48 21.73
N GLU A 360 7.54 -24.74 21.58
CA GLU A 360 6.96 -25.84 22.35
C GLU A 360 7.67 -26.12 23.67
N ILE A 361 8.97 -25.87 23.76
CA ILE A 361 9.77 -26.20 24.96
C ILE A 361 9.24 -25.49 26.22
N GLU A 362 8.78 -24.25 26.12
CA GLU A 362 8.19 -23.52 27.25
C GLU A 362 6.89 -24.17 27.73
N LYS A 363 6.07 -24.67 26.82
CA LYS A 363 4.81 -25.40 27.14
C LYS A 363 5.14 -26.74 27.82
N TYR A 364 6.22 -27.38 27.38
CA TYR A 364 6.71 -28.60 28.03
C TYR A 364 7.21 -28.36 29.45
N MET A 365 7.97 -27.25 29.67
CA MET A 365 8.43 -26.87 31.02
C MET A 365 7.29 -26.51 31.97
N GLN A 366 6.16 -26.06 31.45
CA GLN A 366 4.95 -25.79 32.27
C GLN A 366 4.20 -27.09 32.65
N LYS A 367 4.30 -28.13 31.85
CA LYS A 367 3.54 -29.38 32.03
C LYS A 367 4.38 -30.50 32.64
N PHE A 368 5.69 -30.49 32.41
CA PHE A 368 6.62 -31.57 32.77
C PHE A 368 7.84 -31.03 33.52
N GLU A 369 8.47 -31.88 34.31
CA GLU A 369 9.78 -31.61 34.85
C GLU A 369 10.82 -31.88 33.76
N VAL A 370 11.28 -30.81 33.09
CA VAL A 370 12.24 -30.90 31.96
C VAL A 370 13.65 -30.68 32.51
N LEU A 371 14.49 -31.65 32.33
CA LEU A 371 15.92 -31.63 32.64
C LEU A 371 16.71 -31.72 31.34
N ALA A 372 17.80 -31.00 31.23
CA ALA A 372 18.60 -30.95 30.01
C ALA A 372 20.09 -31.05 30.34
N THR A 373 20.86 -31.61 29.42
CA THR A 373 22.32 -31.62 29.52
C THR A 373 22.90 -30.24 29.22
N ASP A 374 24.12 -29.94 29.68
CA ASP A 374 24.80 -28.69 29.32
C ASP A 374 24.96 -28.54 27.80
N ALA A 375 25.18 -29.64 27.10
CA ALA A 375 25.28 -29.68 25.63
C ALA A 375 23.95 -29.26 24.96
N PHE A 376 22.83 -29.63 25.54
CA PHE A 376 21.51 -29.19 25.05
C PHE A 376 21.28 -27.72 25.34
N ALA A 377 21.63 -27.26 26.55
CA ALA A 377 21.41 -25.84 26.97
C ALA A 377 22.30 -24.85 26.19
N GLN A 378 23.43 -25.26 25.66
CA GLN A 378 24.34 -24.41 24.89
C GLN A 378 23.88 -24.19 23.43
N LYS A 379 23.07 -25.10 22.86
CA LYS A 379 22.62 -25.03 21.46
C LYS A 379 21.26 -24.33 21.36
N ASN A 380 21.30 -23.02 21.30
CA ASN A 380 20.10 -22.19 21.28
C ASN A 380 19.77 -21.67 19.86
N ILE A 381 18.57 -21.15 19.71
CA ILE A 381 18.18 -20.31 18.58
C ILE A 381 18.67 -18.90 18.85
N HIS A 382 19.41 -18.32 17.93
CA HIS A 382 19.85 -16.94 18.03
C HIS A 382 19.66 -16.20 16.72
N LYS A 383 19.55 -14.88 16.80
CA LYS A 383 19.48 -14.00 15.61
C LYS A 383 20.90 -13.74 15.11
N PRO A 384 21.14 -13.82 13.77
CA PRO A 384 22.42 -13.44 13.20
C PRO A 384 22.79 -12.01 13.60
N LYS A 385 23.98 -11.82 14.12
CA LYS A 385 24.51 -10.50 14.49
C LYS A 385 25.91 -10.28 13.90
N ILE A 386 26.20 -9.02 13.60
CA ILE A 386 27.56 -8.53 13.31
C ILE A 386 28.05 -7.81 14.56
N GLY A 387 29.15 -8.23 15.13
CA GLY A 387 29.67 -7.67 16.39
C GLY A 387 30.11 -6.21 16.25
N SER A 388 30.73 -5.83 15.13
CA SER A 388 31.08 -4.46 14.83
C SER A 388 31.24 -4.21 13.33
N VAL A 389 30.90 -2.98 12.90
CA VAL A 389 31.09 -2.53 11.52
C VAL A 389 31.99 -1.31 11.52
N GLY A 390 33.16 -1.44 10.90
CA GLY A 390 34.06 -0.33 10.64
C GLY A 390 33.77 0.31 9.27
N VAL A 391 33.62 1.65 9.21
CA VAL A 391 33.37 2.36 7.95
C VAL A 391 34.36 3.50 7.81
N ARG A 392 35.09 3.50 6.69
CA ARG A 392 36.10 4.53 6.41
C ARG A 392 36.11 4.92 4.94
N VAL A 393 36.44 6.17 4.67
CA VAL A 393 36.72 6.66 3.30
C VAL A 393 38.21 6.83 3.18
N GLU A 394 38.80 6.17 2.17
CA GLU A 394 40.20 6.23 1.84
C GLU A 394 40.39 6.22 0.31
N ASN A 395 41.18 7.14 -0.23
CA ASN A 395 41.49 7.20 -1.66
C ASN A 395 40.23 7.20 -2.57
N ASN A 396 39.19 7.95 -2.21
CA ASN A 396 37.90 7.99 -2.91
C ASN A 396 37.13 6.64 -2.92
N LEU A 397 37.48 5.71 -2.09
CA LEU A 397 36.77 4.45 -1.88
C LEU A 397 36.14 4.41 -0.49
N LEU A 398 34.95 3.87 -0.43
CA LEU A 398 34.27 3.52 0.82
C LEU A 398 34.69 2.09 1.20
N LYS A 399 35.39 1.95 2.33
CA LYS A 399 35.78 0.65 2.88
C LYS A 399 34.89 0.30 4.06
N ILE A 400 34.37 -0.92 4.07
CA ILE A 400 33.52 -1.45 5.13
C ILE A 400 34.19 -2.69 5.68
N ASP A 401 34.44 -2.70 6.96
CA ASP A 401 35.04 -3.78 7.70
C ASP A 401 33.96 -4.47 8.57
N LEU A 402 33.72 -5.77 8.30
CA LEU A 402 32.76 -6.61 8.99
C LEU A 402 33.52 -7.57 9.88
N SER A 403 33.64 -7.27 11.17
CA SER A 403 34.30 -8.12 12.13
C SER A 403 33.33 -8.75 13.12
N ASN A 404 33.71 -9.92 13.66
CA ASN A 404 32.96 -10.63 14.69
C ASN A 404 31.51 -11.00 14.26
N MET A 405 31.35 -11.71 13.15
CA MET A 405 30.10 -12.34 12.79
C MET A 405 29.85 -13.58 13.64
N ASP A 406 28.64 -13.78 14.13
CA ASP A 406 28.24 -14.92 14.97
C ASP A 406 28.19 -16.26 14.19
N PHE A 407 28.43 -16.25 12.89
CA PHE A 407 28.37 -17.39 12.00
C PHE A 407 29.63 -17.50 11.15
N GLY A 408 29.98 -18.73 10.77
CA GLY A 408 31.18 -18.97 9.97
C GLY A 408 31.08 -18.35 8.57
N VAL A 409 32.19 -17.77 8.17
CA VAL A 409 32.37 -17.18 6.84
C VAL A 409 32.00 -18.15 5.72
N ASP A 410 32.29 -19.44 5.90
CA ASP A 410 31.99 -20.54 4.97
C ASP A 410 30.48 -20.85 4.85
N GLU A 411 29.68 -20.46 5.85
CA GLU A 411 28.24 -20.78 5.90
C GLU A 411 27.37 -19.67 5.28
N ILE A 412 27.94 -18.48 5.08
CA ILE A 412 27.20 -17.30 4.60
C ILE A 412 26.43 -17.55 3.29
N ILE A 413 27.00 -18.34 2.39
CA ILE A 413 26.36 -18.67 1.10
C ILE A 413 25.08 -19.48 1.33
N SER A 414 25.14 -20.49 2.20
CA SER A 414 24.00 -21.36 2.50
C SER A 414 22.94 -20.61 3.31
N ILE A 415 23.36 -19.75 4.25
CA ILE A 415 22.48 -18.86 5.01
C ILE A 415 21.73 -17.94 4.06
N MET A 416 22.44 -17.25 3.17
CA MET A 416 21.84 -16.32 2.21
C MET A 416 20.93 -17.00 1.18
N GLN A 417 21.24 -18.24 0.78
CA GLN A 417 20.35 -19.01 -0.08
C GLN A 417 19.02 -19.32 0.63
N LYS A 418 19.07 -19.77 1.89
CA LYS A 418 17.86 -20.03 2.69
C LYS A 418 17.08 -18.76 2.98
N TYR A 419 17.76 -17.65 3.26
CA TYR A 419 17.16 -16.33 3.45
C TYR A 419 16.39 -15.87 2.20
N LYS A 420 16.99 -15.97 1.01
CA LYS A 420 16.32 -15.65 -0.27
C LYS A 420 15.11 -16.53 -0.56
N LEU A 421 15.12 -17.76 -0.11
CA LEU A 421 13.98 -18.69 -0.19
C LEU A 421 12.91 -18.44 0.89
N LYS A 422 13.06 -17.39 1.71
CA LYS A 422 12.18 -17.04 2.84
C LYS A 422 12.00 -18.18 3.84
N LYS A 423 13.07 -18.95 4.09
CA LYS A 423 13.09 -19.95 5.15
C LYS A 423 13.20 -19.25 6.50
N LYS A 424 12.50 -19.77 7.52
CA LYS A 424 12.46 -19.18 8.85
C LYS A 424 13.81 -19.26 9.57
N PHE A 425 14.58 -20.32 9.31
CA PHE A 425 15.85 -20.58 9.99
C PHE A 425 16.92 -21.21 9.09
N HIS A 426 18.16 -21.14 9.56
CA HIS A 426 19.28 -21.91 9.07
C HIS A 426 19.92 -22.67 10.24
N ARG A 427 20.24 -23.98 10.04
CA ARG A 427 20.94 -24.77 11.02
C ARG A 427 22.43 -24.67 10.74
N LEU A 428 23.22 -24.27 11.74
CA LEU A 428 24.67 -24.17 11.67
C LEU A 428 25.31 -25.56 11.83
N LYS A 429 26.60 -25.67 11.47
CA LYS A 429 27.38 -26.95 11.58
C LYS A 429 27.52 -27.45 13.00
N ASP A 430 27.50 -26.56 13.99
CA ASP A 430 27.52 -26.91 15.41
C ASP A 430 26.19 -27.44 15.93
N GLY A 431 25.13 -27.35 15.11
CA GLY A 431 23.78 -27.81 15.43
C GLY A 431 22.85 -26.74 16.01
N SER A 432 23.34 -25.53 16.28
CA SER A 432 22.53 -24.38 16.67
C SER A 432 21.71 -23.82 15.49
N PHE A 433 20.70 -23.00 15.77
CA PHE A 433 19.82 -22.43 14.75
C PHE A 433 19.98 -20.92 14.68
N LEU A 434 20.06 -20.37 13.46
CA LEU A 434 19.93 -18.96 13.17
C LEU A 434 18.52 -18.66 12.70
N GLU A 435 17.83 -17.75 13.40
CA GLU A 435 16.53 -17.23 12.98
C GLU A 435 16.74 -16.20 11.86
N LEU A 436 16.14 -16.46 10.70
CA LEU A 436 16.33 -15.62 9.51
C LEU A 436 15.17 -14.66 9.26
N GLU A 437 14.03 -14.87 9.91
CA GLU A 437 12.83 -14.06 9.71
C GLU A 437 13.03 -12.67 10.33
N GLU A 438 12.72 -11.60 9.54
CA GLU A 438 12.83 -10.19 9.98
C GLU A 438 14.18 -9.83 10.62
N ASN A 439 15.27 -10.21 9.99
CA ASN A 439 16.62 -9.98 10.53
C ASN A 439 17.35 -8.86 9.78
N GLU A 440 17.63 -7.77 10.48
CA GLU A 440 18.31 -6.57 9.94
C GLU A 440 19.73 -6.89 9.42
N THR A 441 20.46 -7.79 10.06
CA THR A 441 21.78 -8.23 9.60
C THR A 441 21.69 -8.96 8.25
N MET A 442 20.69 -9.82 8.09
CA MET A 442 20.47 -10.52 6.82
C MET A 442 20.01 -9.57 5.72
N ASP A 443 19.16 -8.60 6.05
CA ASP A 443 18.76 -7.55 5.13
C ASP A 443 19.96 -6.71 4.67
N PHE A 444 20.84 -6.37 5.59
CA PHE A 444 22.07 -5.62 5.30
C PHE A 444 23.01 -6.43 4.37
N ILE A 445 23.30 -7.67 4.70
CA ILE A 445 24.16 -8.55 3.87
C ILE A 445 23.50 -8.80 2.50
N SER A 446 22.19 -9.06 2.46
CA SER A 446 21.45 -9.21 1.21
C SER A 446 21.51 -7.94 0.38
N GLY A 447 21.35 -6.78 1.01
CA GLY A 447 21.50 -5.48 0.38
C GLY A 447 22.87 -5.26 -0.26
N LEU A 448 23.93 -5.66 0.41
CA LEU A 448 25.29 -5.62 -0.14
C LEU A 448 25.46 -6.53 -1.36
N LEU A 449 25.01 -7.78 -1.26
CA LEU A 449 25.13 -8.77 -2.34
C LEU A 449 24.25 -8.47 -3.56
N GLU A 450 23.01 -8.06 -3.35
CA GLU A 450 22.04 -7.79 -4.43
C GLU A 450 22.40 -6.56 -5.24
N ASN A 451 22.99 -5.58 -4.60
CA ASN A 451 23.47 -4.39 -5.27
C ASN A 451 24.64 -4.67 -6.22
N GLY A 452 25.18 -5.90 -6.19
CA GLY A 452 26.11 -6.42 -7.21
C GLY A 452 27.48 -5.78 -7.23
N ASP A 453 27.73 -4.92 -6.26
CA ASP A 453 29.03 -4.27 -6.08
C ASP A 453 29.92 -5.11 -5.14
N VAL A 454 29.34 -6.13 -4.48
CA VAL A 454 30.02 -6.98 -3.48
C VAL A 454 29.79 -8.45 -3.82
N SER A 455 30.86 -9.22 -3.84
CA SER A 455 30.81 -10.67 -4.00
C SER A 455 30.74 -11.39 -2.64
N TYR A 456 30.25 -12.63 -2.63
CA TYR A 456 30.31 -13.47 -1.43
C TYR A 456 31.74 -13.56 -0.87
N LYS A 457 32.75 -13.57 -1.76
CA LYS A 457 34.16 -13.65 -1.37
C LYS A 457 34.61 -12.41 -0.57
N GLU A 458 34.19 -11.22 -0.96
CA GLU A 458 34.52 -9.97 -0.24
C GLU A 458 33.87 -9.91 1.13
N ILE A 459 32.60 -10.34 1.23
CA ILE A 459 31.92 -10.47 2.54
C ILE A 459 32.63 -11.49 3.43
N THR A 460 33.08 -12.61 2.84
CA THR A 460 33.80 -13.64 3.58
C THR A 460 35.19 -13.22 3.99
N MET A 461 35.83 -12.29 3.29
CA MET A 461 37.10 -11.68 3.69
C MET A 461 36.94 -10.62 4.78
N GLY A 462 35.70 -10.18 5.04
CA GLY A 462 35.40 -9.17 6.06
C GLY A 462 35.71 -7.74 5.65
N GLU A 463 36.32 -7.50 4.48
CA GLU A 463 36.63 -6.15 3.96
C GLU A 463 36.00 -5.95 2.58
N ILE A 464 35.17 -4.89 2.49
CA ILE A 464 34.38 -4.55 1.30
C ILE A 464 34.81 -3.17 0.82
N GLU A 465 35.08 -3.04 -0.47
CA GLU A 465 35.38 -1.77 -1.12
C GLU A 465 34.27 -1.37 -2.07
N LEU A 466 33.72 -0.15 -1.88
CA LEU A 466 32.65 0.41 -2.69
C LEU A 466 33.02 1.83 -3.20
N PRO A 467 32.40 2.31 -4.28
CA PRO A 467 32.53 3.69 -4.66
C PRO A 467 32.04 4.64 -3.56
N ILE A 468 32.73 5.77 -3.35
CA ILE A 468 32.37 6.75 -2.31
C ILE A 468 30.93 7.26 -2.44
N SER A 469 30.34 7.25 -3.63
CA SER A 469 28.94 7.61 -3.87
C SER A 469 27.93 6.73 -3.13
N ARG A 470 28.35 5.53 -2.69
CA ARG A 470 27.52 4.62 -1.87
C ARG A 470 27.46 5.06 -0.40
N SER A 471 28.29 6.00 0.05
CA SER A 471 28.40 6.40 1.47
C SER A 471 27.04 6.83 2.05
N MET A 472 26.22 7.59 1.32
CA MET A 472 24.92 8.06 1.76
C MET A 472 23.91 6.93 1.97
N TYR A 473 23.89 5.99 1.03
CA TYR A 473 23.06 4.79 1.11
C TYR A 473 23.49 3.90 2.27
N MET A 474 24.82 3.70 2.40
CA MET A 474 25.37 2.91 3.50
C MET A 474 25.09 3.54 4.86
N ASP A 475 25.18 4.86 5.01
CA ASP A 475 24.89 5.52 6.27
C ASP A 475 23.47 5.28 6.76
N ARG A 476 22.49 5.30 5.84
CA ARG A 476 21.09 5.02 6.19
C ARG A 476 20.86 3.57 6.59
N ILE A 477 21.47 2.63 5.89
CA ILE A 477 21.34 1.21 6.24
C ILE A 477 22.03 0.91 7.56
N LEU A 478 23.22 1.46 7.76
CA LEU A 478 23.96 1.27 9.01
C LEU A 478 23.20 1.79 10.24
N GLN A 479 22.36 2.82 10.07
CA GLN A 479 21.52 3.33 11.17
C GLN A 479 20.40 2.36 11.58
N THR A 480 20.06 1.38 10.76
CA THR A 480 19.05 0.35 11.10
C THR A 480 19.66 -0.86 11.82
N LEU A 481 20.98 -0.99 11.85
CA LEU A 481 21.65 -2.11 12.49
C LEU A 481 21.84 -1.87 14.00
N ASP A 482 21.46 -2.85 14.81
CA ASP A 482 21.75 -2.89 16.26
C ASP A 482 23.16 -3.45 16.50
N THR A 483 24.17 -2.64 16.14
CA THR A 483 25.59 -3.03 16.28
C THR A 483 26.49 -1.83 16.51
N ASN A 484 27.71 -2.09 16.98
CA ASN A 484 28.70 -1.02 17.19
C ASN A 484 29.29 -0.58 15.86
N ILE A 485 29.04 0.69 15.45
CA ILE A 485 29.51 1.25 14.17
C ILE A 485 30.59 2.27 14.43
N THR A 486 31.77 2.01 13.92
CA THR A 486 32.89 2.97 13.94
C THR A 486 33.01 3.66 12.59
N LYS A 487 33.05 5.02 12.61
CA LYS A 487 33.10 5.85 11.40
C LYS A 487 34.30 6.80 11.46
N ASN A 488 35.16 6.83 10.44
CA ASN A 488 36.25 7.81 10.38
C ASN A 488 35.70 9.22 10.07
N ASP A 489 36.53 10.23 10.31
CA ASP A 489 36.11 11.65 10.20
C ASP A 489 35.83 12.05 8.73
N GLU A 490 36.54 11.48 7.78
CA GLU A 490 36.32 11.70 6.36
C GLU A 490 34.95 11.20 5.91
N TYR A 491 34.55 9.99 6.34
CA TYR A 491 33.22 9.46 6.08
C TYR A 491 32.12 10.33 6.70
N LYS A 492 32.29 10.73 7.99
CA LYS A 492 31.33 11.62 8.66
C LYS A 492 31.16 12.94 7.90
N LYS A 493 32.27 13.53 7.41
CA LYS A 493 32.28 14.76 6.63
C LYS A 493 31.50 14.61 5.32
N VAL A 494 31.77 13.55 4.55
CA VAL A 494 31.06 13.27 3.28
C VAL A 494 29.55 13.16 3.52
N VAL A 495 29.15 12.35 4.51
CA VAL A 495 27.74 12.14 4.83
C VAL A 495 27.06 13.42 5.31
N ALA A 496 27.71 14.19 6.20
CA ALA A 496 27.14 15.44 6.70
C ALA A 496 26.93 16.47 5.58
N GLN A 497 27.93 16.68 4.73
CA GLN A 497 27.86 17.67 3.67
C GLN A 497 26.84 17.31 2.57
N VAL A 498 26.77 16.05 2.17
CA VAL A 498 25.86 15.62 1.08
C VAL A 498 24.44 15.38 1.58
N SER A 499 24.26 14.65 2.70
CA SER A 499 22.93 14.27 3.20
C SER A 499 22.25 15.38 3.97
N LYS A 500 22.97 16.06 4.87
CA LYS A 500 22.38 17.09 5.75
C LYS A 500 22.37 18.47 5.13
N ARG A 501 23.11 18.66 4.01
CA ARG A 501 23.23 19.97 3.32
C ARG A 501 23.72 21.08 4.26
N GLU A 502 24.41 20.70 5.33
CA GLU A 502 25.03 21.63 6.29
C GLU A 502 26.36 22.11 5.73
N ILE A 503 26.33 23.26 5.06
CA ILE A 503 27.50 23.85 4.42
C ILE A 503 27.52 25.32 4.83
N ASP A 504 28.10 25.59 6.03
CA ASP A 504 28.02 26.93 6.61
C ASP A 504 29.01 27.94 6.02
N ASP A 505 30.22 27.56 5.61
CA ASP A 505 31.29 28.50 5.29
C ASP A 505 31.70 28.64 3.80
N MET A 506 30.81 28.25 2.86
CA MET A 506 31.15 28.40 1.44
C MET A 506 30.85 29.82 0.96
N PRO A 507 31.85 30.57 0.46
CA PRO A 507 31.63 31.92 -0.08
C PRO A 507 30.79 31.85 -1.36
N MET A 508 29.95 32.88 -1.56
CA MET A 508 29.21 33.03 -2.81
C MET A 508 30.08 33.74 -3.87
N PRO A 509 29.84 33.50 -5.17
CA PRO A 509 30.63 34.08 -6.23
C PRO A 509 30.49 35.61 -6.29
N GLU A 510 31.59 36.32 -6.32
CA GLU A 510 31.65 37.79 -6.40
C GLU A 510 31.21 38.33 -7.75
N GLY A 511 31.49 37.60 -8.85
CA GLY A 511 31.15 37.97 -10.21
C GLY A 511 29.68 37.68 -10.61
N LEU A 512 28.86 37.17 -9.73
CA LEU A 512 27.42 36.90 -9.97
C LEU A 512 26.59 38.16 -9.68
N LYS A 513 26.11 38.84 -10.71
CA LYS A 513 25.31 40.07 -10.59
C LYS A 513 23.86 39.78 -10.33
N ALA A 514 23.54 39.24 -9.15
CA ALA A 514 22.20 38.92 -8.74
C ALA A 514 22.07 38.83 -7.21
N THR A 515 20.92 39.21 -6.70
CA THR A 515 20.54 38.96 -5.30
C THR A 515 19.92 37.57 -5.22
N LEU A 516 20.65 36.64 -4.60
CA LEU A 516 20.20 35.27 -4.43
C LEU A 516 19.24 35.14 -3.24
N ARG A 517 18.25 34.29 -3.38
CA ARG A 517 17.39 33.87 -2.28
C ARG A 517 18.04 32.74 -1.47
N ASN A 518 17.67 32.58 -0.21
CA ASN A 518 18.27 31.58 0.67
C ASN A 518 18.28 30.17 0.06
N TYR A 519 17.17 29.75 -0.53
CA TYR A 519 17.11 28.43 -1.17
C TYR A 519 18.04 28.32 -2.41
N GLN A 520 18.29 29.43 -3.14
CA GLN A 520 19.21 29.42 -4.27
C GLN A 520 20.66 29.31 -3.79
N VAL A 521 21.01 29.98 -2.70
CA VAL A 521 22.31 29.83 -2.01
C VAL A 521 22.52 28.37 -1.60
N THR A 522 21.52 27.77 -0.94
CA THR A 522 21.56 26.32 -0.58
C THR A 522 21.75 25.44 -1.80
N GLY A 523 21.09 25.76 -2.91
CA GLY A 523 21.23 24.99 -4.17
C GLY A 523 22.62 25.10 -4.79
N ILE A 524 23.22 26.28 -4.79
CA ILE A 524 24.61 26.49 -5.27
C ILE A 524 25.58 25.69 -4.40
N LYS A 525 25.47 25.82 -3.08
CA LYS A 525 26.29 25.06 -2.13
C LYS A 525 26.21 23.57 -2.35
N TRP A 526 24.98 23.04 -2.46
CA TRP A 526 24.72 21.62 -2.68
C TRP A 526 25.35 21.11 -4.00
N LEU A 527 25.16 21.83 -5.11
CA LEU A 527 25.77 21.47 -6.38
C LEU A 527 27.31 21.47 -6.28
N LYS A 528 27.87 22.46 -5.56
CA LYS A 528 29.33 22.57 -5.39
C LYS A 528 29.89 21.43 -4.53
N VAL A 529 29.16 21.00 -3.49
CA VAL A 529 29.54 19.83 -2.70
C VAL A 529 29.52 18.55 -3.53
N LEU A 530 28.51 18.35 -4.39
CA LEU A 530 28.53 17.23 -5.32
C LEU A 530 29.74 17.24 -6.22
N ASP A 531 30.11 18.42 -6.75
CA ASP A 531 31.31 18.60 -7.57
C ASP A 531 32.62 18.23 -6.84
N GLN A 532 32.76 18.61 -5.56
CA GLN A 532 33.92 18.28 -4.74
C GLN A 532 34.20 16.79 -4.62
N TYR A 533 33.12 15.98 -4.59
CA TYR A 533 33.21 14.51 -4.52
C TYR A 533 33.09 13.81 -5.87
N GLY A 534 33.05 14.57 -6.97
CA GLY A 534 32.88 14.01 -8.31
C GLY A 534 31.51 13.42 -8.58
N PHE A 535 30.49 13.84 -7.81
CA PHE A 535 29.13 13.38 -7.99
C PHE A 535 28.34 14.26 -8.95
N GLY A 536 27.54 13.64 -9.79
CA GLY A 536 26.53 14.36 -10.54
C GLY A 536 25.25 14.61 -9.72
N GLY A 537 24.40 15.54 -10.18
CA GLY A 537 23.17 15.88 -9.48
C GLY A 537 22.04 16.30 -10.39
N ILE A 538 20.82 16.14 -9.89
CA ILE A 538 19.57 16.54 -10.54
C ILE A 538 18.96 17.72 -9.77
N LEU A 539 18.97 18.90 -10.37
CA LEU A 539 18.27 20.06 -9.84
C LEU A 539 16.84 20.07 -10.39
N ALA A 540 15.93 19.61 -9.56
CA ALA A 540 14.52 19.34 -9.90
C ALA A 540 13.54 20.37 -9.34
N ASP A 541 14.00 21.59 -9.06
CA ASP A 541 13.17 22.70 -8.58
C ASP A 541 12.03 22.99 -9.54
N ASP A 542 10.89 23.41 -9.01
CA ASP A 542 9.75 23.88 -9.81
C ASP A 542 10.19 24.93 -10.83
N MET A 543 9.50 24.99 -11.97
CA MET A 543 9.82 26.00 -13.01
C MET A 543 9.67 27.42 -12.47
N GLY A 544 10.62 28.28 -12.79
CA GLY A 544 10.64 29.67 -12.34
C GLY A 544 11.32 29.92 -10.99
N LEU A 545 11.88 28.89 -10.32
CA LEU A 545 12.70 29.04 -9.11
C LEU A 545 14.17 29.40 -9.37
N GLY A 546 14.56 29.64 -10.63
CA GLY A 546 15.90 30.08 -10.96
C GLY A 546 16.94 28.96 -10.98
N LYS A 547 16.67 27.83 -11.63
CA LYS A 547 17.63 26.76 -11.84
C LYS A 547 18.88 27.25 -12.58
N THR A 548 18.70 28.07 -13.64
CA THR A 548 19.79 28.63 -14.43
C THR A 548 20.74 29.48 -13.58
N ILE A 549 20.24 30.36 -12.73
CA ILE A 549 21.10 31.25 -11.92
C ILE A 549 21.88 30.45 -10.87
N GLN A 550 21.33 29.35 -10.35
CA GLN A 550 22.06 28.47 -9.42
C GLN A 550 23.25 27.82 -10.12
N LEU A 551 23.07 27.31 -11.35
CA LEU A 551 24.15 26.73 -12.14
C LEU A 551 25.17 27.78 -12.55
N LEU A 552 24.73 28.99 -12.93
CA LEU A 552 25.62 30.09 -13.22
C LEU A 552 26.46 30.48 -12.01
N GLY A 553 25.88 30.42 -10.80
CA GLY A 553 26.61 30.59 -9.55
C GLY A 553 27.71 29.55 -9.33
N VAL A 554 27.45 28.27 -9.61
CA VAL A 554 28.46 27.20 -9.53
C VAL A 554 29.59 27.41 -10.57
N LEU A 555 29.23 27.73 -11.80
CA LEU A 555 30.19 28.03 -12.87
C LEU A 555 31.09 29.21 -12.51
N GLN A 556 30.48 30.28 -11.98
CA GLN A 556 31.21 31.48 -11.59
C GLN A 556 32.18 31.20 -10.43
N LEU A 557 31.73 30.44 -9.42
CA LEU A 557 32.61 29.98 -8.33
C LEU A 557 33.80 29.19 -8.83
N TYR A 558 33.56 28.22 -9.70
CA TYR A 558 34.62 27.42 -10.28
C TYR A 558 35.67 28.31 -10.99
N ILE A 559 35.25 29.27 -11.81
CA ILE A 559 36.14 30.15 -12.54
C ILE A 559 36.94 31.07 -11.59
N GLU A 560 36.29 31.59 -10.54
CA GLU A 560 36.98 32.42 -9.53
C GLU A 560 37.99 31.61 -8.73
N GLU A 561 37.69 30.38 -8.38
CA GLU A 561 38.62 29.46 -7.71
C GLU A 561 39.84 29.16 -8.59
N GLN A 562 39.63 28.83 -9.89
CA GLN A 562 40.73 28.56 -10.81
C GLN A 562 41.60 29.79 -11.04
N ARG A 563 41.00 30.98 -11.16
CA ARG A 563 41.75 32.25 -11.29
C ARG A 563 42.55 32.55 -10.03
N LYS A 564 41.98 32.35 -8.84
CA LYS A 564 42.72 32.55 -7.57
C LYS A 564 43.89 31.56 -7.42
N ALA A 565 43.70 30.34 -7.91
CA ALA A 565 44.72 29.30 -7.86
C ALA A 565 45.73 29.37 -9.04
N HIS A 566 45.56 30.28 -9.99
CA HIS A 566 46.37 30.40 -11.24
C HIS A 566 46.37 29.10 -12.07
N MET A 567 45.25 28.35 -12.04
CA MET A 567 45.10 27.10 -12.79
C MET A 567 44.34 27.31 -14.09
N GLU A 568 44.49 26.37 -15.02
CA GLU A 568 43.78 26.37 -16.28
C GLU A 568 42.27 26.18 -16.07
N ILE A 569 41.48 26.99 -16.77
CA ILE A 569 39.99 26.89 -16.70
C ILE A 569 39.52 25.94 -17.79
N LYS A 570 39.06 24.75 -17.41
CA LYS A 570 38.38 23.84 -18.32
C LYS A 570 37.05 24.44 -18.80
N PRO A 571 36.70 24.33 -20.09
CA PRO A 571 35.39 24.77 -20.59
C PRO A 571 34.26 23.94 -19.97
N SER A 572 33.06 24.51 -19.93
CA SER A 572 31.83 23.81 -19.55
C SER A 572 30.84 23.87 -20.71
N ILE A 573 29.91 22.91 -20.80
CA ILE A 573 28.93 22.86 -21.87
C ILE A 573 27.51 22.72 -21.33
N VAL A 574 26.59 23.56 -21.85
CA VAL A 574 25.15 23.47 -21.62
C VAL A 574 24.52 22.91 -22.89
N VAL A 575 23.79 21.81 -22.72
CA VAL A 575 22.96 21.18 -23.75
C VAL A 575 21.51 21.41 -23.41
N CYS A 576 20.81 22.15 -24.25
CA CYS A 576 19.40 22.54 -23.98
C CYS A 576 18.54 22.40 -25.24
N PRO A 577 17.21 22.45 -25.15
CA PRO A 577 16.36 22.59 -26.34
C PRO A 577 16.77 23.83 -27.15
N SER A 578 16.67 23.73 -28.49
CA SER A 578 17.10 24.85 -29.40
C SER A 578 16.41 26.17 -29.07
N SER A 579 15.19 26.13 -28.57
CA SER A 579 14.46 27.34 -28.15
C SER A 579 15.03 28.03 -26.91
N LEU A 580 15.85 27.35 -26.10
CA LEU A 580 16.44 27.87 -24.87
C LEU A 580 17.87 28.41 -25.04
N THR A 581 18.51 28.14 -26.16
CA THR A 581 19.93 28.55 -26.37
C THR A 581 20.15 30.05 -26.21
N LEU A 582 19.27 30.89 -26.81
CA LEU A 582 19.34 32.33 -26.70
C LEU A 582 18.91 32.84 -25.30
N ASN A 583 18.03 32.13 -24.63
CA ASN A 583 17.64 32.43 -23.26
C ASN A 583 18.85 32.29 -22.32
N TRP A 584 19.56 31.13 -22.42
CA TRP A 584 20.78 30.90 -21.66
C TRP A 584 21.79 32.02 -21.90
N TYR A 585 22.01 32.39 -23.16
CA TYR A 585 22.91 33.45 -23.48
C TYR A 585 22.53 34.82 -22.88
N SER A 586 21.22 35.14 -22.92
CA SER A 586 20.67 36.37 -22.35
C SER A 586 20.83 36.38 -20.81
N GLU A 587 20.55 35.27 -20.13
CA GLU A 587 20.72 35.13 -18.66
C GLU A 587 22.20 35.22 -18.27
N ILE A 588 23.14 34.62 -19.05
CA ILE A 588 24.59 34.74 -18.81
C ILE A 588 25.03 36.19 -18.92
N LYS A 589 24.63 36.90 -19.97
CA LYS A 589 24.96 38.32 -20.16
C LYS A 589 24.43 39.18 -19.02
N LYS A 590 23.31 38.84 -18.48
CA LYS A 590 22.66 39.57 -17.37
C LYS A 590 23.32 39.27 -16.02
N PHE A 591 23.58 38.02 -15.70
CA PHE A 591 23.99 37.61 -14.36
C PHE A 591 25.48 37.35 -14.20
N THR A 592 26.17 36.92 -15.28
CA THR A 592 27.61 36.59 -15.28
C THR A 592 28.30 37.12 -16.54
N PRO A 593 28.32 38.47 -16.75
CA PRO A 593 28.77 39.08 -17.99
C PRO A 593 30.26 38.81 -18.31
N ASP A 594 31.04 38.43 -17.31
CA ASP A 594 32.49 38.13 -17.46
C ASP A 594 32.76 36.72 -18.02
N LEU A 595 31.73 35.89 -18.16
CA LEU A 595 31.86 34.57 -18.77
C LEU A 595 32.03 34.66 -20.28
N LYS A 596 33.19 34.22 -20.79
CA LYS A 596 33.40 34.05 -22.24
C LYS A 596 32.52 32.92 -22.73
N THR A 597 31.47 33.25 -23.49
CA THR A 597 30.44 32.28 -23.91
C THR A 597 30.41 32.10 -25.41
N LEU A 598 30.33 30.87 -25.87
CA LEU A 598 30.19 30.48 -27.27
C LEU A 598 28.82 29.82 -27.49
N ILE A 599 28.06 30.23 -28.50
CA ILE A 599 26.88 29.53 -28.95
C ILE A 599 27.19 28.79 -30.24
N ILE A 600 27.05 27.48 -30.26
CA ILE A 600 27.18 26.65 -31.43
C ILE A 600 25.95 26.82 -32.33
N ARG A 601 26.13 27.36 -33.52
CA ARG A 601 25.06 27.63 -34.47
C ARG A 601 25.58 27.81 -35.90
N GLY A 602 24.69 27.77 -36.87
CA GLY A 602 25.02 27.97 -38.28
C GLY A 602 25.11 26.68 -39.09
N ASN A 603 25.73 26.70 -40.20
CA ASN A 603 25.95 25.53 -41.06
C ASN A 603 27.00 24.58 -40.45
N ALA A 604 27.26 23.43 -41.09
CA ALA A 604 28.16 22.42 -40.55
C ALA A 604 29.62 22.89 -40.46
N GLU A 605 30.11 23.68 -41.44
CA GLU A 605 31.48 24.19 -41.45
C GLU A 605 31.69 25.24 -40.36
N GLU A 606 30.76 26.18 -40.22
CA GLU A 606 30.77 27.18 -39.15
C GLU A 606 30.78 26.54 -37.76
N ARG A 607 29.97 25.47 -37.56
CA ARG A 607 29.95 24.77 -36.28
C ARG A 607 31.24 24.02 -36.02
N LYS A 608 31.84 23.40 -37.04
CA LYS A 608 33.12 22.71 -36.92
C LYS A 608 34.23 23.71 -36.49
N GLU A 609 34.29 24.90 -37.08
CA GLU A 609 35.18 25.96 -36.66
C GLU A 609 34.89 26.43 -35.23
N GLN A 610 33.64 26.60 -34.87
CA GLN A 610 33.26 26.96 -33.49
C GLN A 610 33.72 25.90 -32.50
N ILE A 611 33.49 24.61 -32.79
CA ILE A 611 33.87 23.48 -31.94
C ILE A 611 35.41 23.43 -31.79
N SER A 612 36.19 23.67 -32.83
CA SER A 612 37.67 23.66 -32.74
C SER A 612 38.23 24.74 -31.80
N ASN A 613 37.46 25.79 -31.50
CA ASN A 613 37.88 26.91 -30.67
C ASN A 613 37.29 26.87 -29.23
N ILE A 614 36.71 25.76 -28.78
CA ILE A 614 36.01 25.65 -27.48
C ILE A 614 36.91 26.05 -26.31
N ASN A 615 38.19 25.71 -26.30
CA ASN A 615 39.13 26.02 -25.22
C ASN A 615 39.35 27.55 -24.98
N LYS A 616 38.92 28.40 -25.92
CA LYS A 616 38.98 29.86 -25.74
C LYS A 616 37.84 30.43 -24.91
N TYR A 617 36.84 29.59 -24.58
CA TYR A 617 35.61 29.99 -23.93
C TYR A 617 35.43 29.25 -22.58
N HIS A 618 34.76 29.91 -21.66
CA HIS A 618 34.43 29.32 -20.36
C HIS A 618 33.18 28.46 -20.44
N LEU A 619 32.22 28.84 -21.28
CA LEU A 619 30.92 28.15 -21.41
C LEU A 619 30.51 28.03 -22.87
N VAL A 620 30.10 26.84 -23.26
CA VAL A 620 29.59 26.53 -24.60
C VAL A 620 28.12 26.21 -24.47
N ILE A 621 27.27 26.77 -25.33
CA ILE A 621 25.85 26.51 -25.41
C ILE A 621 25.57 25.81 -26.74
N THR A 622 24.92 24.64 -26.65
CA THR A 622 24.48 23.92 -27.85
C THR A 622 23.09 23.31 -27.64
N SER A 623 22.43 22.87 -28.72
CA SER A 623 21.18 22.16 -28.59
C SER A 623 21.38 20.66 -28.73
N TYR A 624 20.41 19.88 -28.16
CA TYR A 624 20.40 18.42 -28.32
C TYR A 624 20.49 17.97 -29.78
N ASP A 625 19.81 18.69 -30.67
CA ASP A 625 19.80 18.37 -32.11
C ASP A 625 21.12 18.67 -32.80
N LEU A 626 21.84 19.70 -32.40
CA LEU A 626 23.17 20.01 -32.92
C LEU A 626 24.21 19.07 -32.31
N LEU A 627 24.17 18.86 -31.00
CA LEU A 627 25.10 17.95 -30.33
C LEU A 627 25.13 16.57 -30.99
N LYS A 628 23.95 15.99 -31.26
CA LYS A 628 23.86 14.64 -31.88
C LYS A 628 24.41 14.62 -33.31
N ARG A 629 24.35 15.74 -34.04
CA ARG A 629 24.89 15.85 -35.40
C ARG A 629 26.40 16.01 -35.37
N ASP A 630 26.91 16.74 -34.40
CA ASP A 630 28.31 17.17 -34.32
C ASP A 630 29.11 16.31 -33.30
N THR A 631 28.54 15.21 -32.81
CA THR A 631 29.15 14.35 -31.77
C THR A 631 30.57 13.90 -32.15
N GLU A 632 30.80 13.51 -33.40
CA GLU A 632 32.10 13.07 -33.88
C GLU A 632 33.15 14.18 -33.78
N GLU A 633 32.79 15.45 -34.08
CA GLU A 633 33.71 16.56 -33.96
C GLU A 633 34.11 16.79 -32.48
N TYR A 634 33.19 16.73 -31.55
CA TYR A 634 33.52 16.84 -30.12
C TYR A 634 34.46 15.72 -29.65
N LEU A 635 34.24 14.49 -30.13
CA LEU A 635 35.09 13.34 -29.80
C LEU A 635 36.46 13.41 -30.43
N ASN A 636 36.59 13.92 -31.69
CA ASN A 636 37.82 14.08 -32.39
C ASN A 636 38.76 15.06 -31.68
N TYR A 637 38.25 16.15 -31.11
CA TYR A 637 39.03 17.11 -30.35
C TYR A 637 39.31 16.65 -28.91
N ASN A 638 38.65 15.57 -28.43
CA ASN A 638 38.83 14.97 -27.11
C ASN A 638 38.80 16.00 -25.95
N TYR A 639 37.85 16.93 -26.00
CA TYR A 639 37.72 17.94 -24.95
C TYR A 639 37.36 17.30 -23.59
N GLU A 640 38.03 17.80 -22.55
CA GLU A 640 37.66 17.53 -21.16
C GLU A 640 36.88 18.73 -20.62
N PHE A 641 35.58 18.56 -20.47
CA PHE A 641 34.75 19.62 -19.88
C PHE A 641 34.81 19.58 -18.38
N LYS A 642 34.72 20.74 -17.72
CA LYS A 642 34.49 20.77 -16.26
C LYS A 642 33.07 20.29 -15.93
N TYR A 643 32.07 20.92 -16.55
CA TYR A 643 30.66 20.56 -16.36
C TYR A 643 29.98 20.27 -17.69
N ILE A 644 29.12 19.22 -17.69
CA ILE A 644 28.06 19.04 -18.68
C ILE A 644 26.72 19.26 -18.00
N ILE A 645 25.96 20.22 -18.49
CA ILE A 645 24.64 20.58 -17.98
C ILE A 645 23.59 20.21 -19.02
N ALA A 646 22.76 19.23 -18.70
CA ALA A 646 21.60 18.85 -19.51
C ALA A 646 20.36 19.64 -19.02
N ASP A 647 19.98 20.69 -19.75
CA ASP A 647 18.76 21.44 -19.42
C ASP A 647 17.54 20.79 -20.07
N GLU A 648 16.41 20.79 -19.35
CA GLU A 648 15.20 20.01 -19.69
C GLU A 648 15.57 18.54 -19.95
N ALA A 649 16.11 17.89 -18.90
CA ALA A 649 16.70 16.54 -18.99
C ALA A 649 15.72 15.45 -19.48
N GLN A 650 14.42 15.74 -19.57
CA GLN A 650 13.46 14.83 -20.22
C GLN A 650 13.79 14.57 -21.70
N TYR A 651 14.64 15.35 -22.35
CA TYR A 651 15.12 15.08 -23.71
C TYR A 651 16.07 13.87 -23.79
N ILE A 652 16.62 13.43 -22.67
CA ILE A 652 17.49 12.26 -22.56
C ILE A 652 16.88 11.11 -21.74
N LYS A 653 15.60 11.18 -21.45
CA LYS A 653 14.87 10.19 -20.66
C LYS A 653 14.83 8.78 -21.24
N ASN A 654 14.97 8.64 -22.54
CA ASN A 654 15.07 7.35 -23.21
C ASN A 654 16.52 7.11 -23.65
N ASN A 655 17.16 6.12 -23.01
CA ASN A 655 18.57 5.77 -23.22
C ASN A 655 18.91 5.38 -24.69
N ASN A 656 17.92 4.85 -25.40
CA ASN A 656 18.12 4.38 -26.78
C ASN A 656 18.13 5.52 -27.82
N THR A 657 17.76 6.74 -27.42
CA THR A 657 17.73 7.88 -28.35
C THR A 657 19.13 8.35 -28.70
N GLN A 658 19.25 8.92 -29.90
CA GLN A 658 20.51 9.54 -30.35
C GLN A 658 20.94 10.71 -29.44
N ASN A 659 19.97 11.49 -28.91
CA ASN A 659 20.26 12.58 -27.98
C ASN A 659 20.91 12.07 -26.69
N ALA A 660 20.37 10.97 -26.10
CA ALA A 660 20.93 10.40 -24.89
C ALA A 660 22.34 9.82 -25.13
N ARG A 661 22.56 9.14 -26.24
CA ARG A 661 23.85 8.58 -26.59
C ARG A 661 24.90 9.69 -26.83
N ALA A 662 24.55 10.74 -27.58
CA ALA A 662 25.44 11.85 -27.88
C ALA A 662 25.90 12.55 -26.59
N ILE A 663 25.03 12.96 -25.71
CA ILE A 663 25.42 13.66 -24.47
C ILE A 663 26.24 12.78 -23.52
N LYS A 664 25.92 11.48 -23.47
CA LYS A 664 26.62 10.52 -22.60
C LYS A 664 28.04 10.24 -23.07
N SER A 665 28.32 10.35 -24.38
CA SER A 665 29.64 10.12 -24.94
C SER A 665 30.65 11.26 -24.66
N ILE A 666 30.15 12.44 -24.29
CA ILE A 666 31.03 13.58 -23.96
C ILE A 666 31.60 13.43 -22.55
N ARG A 667 32.88 13.68 -22.37
CA ARG A 667 33.59 13.58 -21.08
C ARG A 667 33.52 14.88 -20.30
N ALA A 668 33.27 14.77 -19.02
CA ALA A 668 33.32 15.88 -18.06
C ALA A 668 33.61 15.37 -16.65
N ASP A 669 34.18 16.27 -15.83
CA ASP A 669 34.47 15.97 -14.42
C ASP A 669 33.14 15.75 -13.65
N THR A 670 32.13 16.62 -13.87
CA THR A 670 30.85 16.57 -13.21
C THR A 670 29.71 16.81 -14.20
N LYS A 671 28.59 16.09 -14.02
CA LYS A 671 27.41 16.18 -14.89
C LYS A 671 26.16 16.56 -14.09
N TYR A 672 25.45 17.59 -14.55
CA TYR A 672 24.21 18.06 -13.93
C TYR A 672 23.04 17.96 -14.87
N ALA A 673 21.89 17.59 -14.33
CA ALA A 673 20.63 17.55 -15.03
C ALA A 673 19.64 18.57 -14.41
N LEU A 674 19.04 19.41 -15.25
CA LEU A 674 18.00 20.34 -14.87
C LEU A 674 16.66 19.84 -15.41
N THR A 675 15.66 19.75 -14.55
CA THR A 675 14.30 19.38 -14.95
C THR A 675 13.31 19.92 -13.96
N GLY A 676 12.07 20.22 -14.39
CA GLY A 676 10.95 20.50 -13.46
C GLY A 676 10.30 19.22 -12.94
N THR A 677 10.55 18.11 -13.63
CA THR A 677 9.93 16.80 -13.37
C THR A 677 10.97 15.70 -13.56
N PRO A 678 11.64 15.26 -12.49
CA PRO A 678 12.70 14.24 -12.59
C PRO A 678 12.18 12.86 -12.98
N ILE A 679 10.90 12.62 -12.75
CA ILE A 679 10.17 11.40 -13.12
C ILE A 679 8.83 11.84 -13.70
N GLU A 680 8.66 11.72 -15.01
CA GLU A 680 7.38 12.04 -15.66
C GLU A 680 6.54 10.79 -15.89
N ASN A 681 7.12 9.75 -16.48
CA ASN A 681 6.34 8.64 -17.02
C ASN A 681 6.81 7.24 -16.58
N SER A 682 8.09 7.04 -16.24
CA SER A 682 8.59 5.71 -15.88
C SER A 682 9.88 5.75 -15.08
N LEU A 683 10.17 4.66 -14.36
CA LEU A 683 11.43 4.48 -13.65
C LEU A 683 12.62 4.35 -14.62
N SER A 684 12.40 3.89 -15.85
CA SER A 684 13.41 3.86 -16.89
C SER A 684 13.91 5.26 -17.29
N GLU A 685 13.05 6.28 -17.21
CA GLU A 685 13.44 7.68 -17.44
C GLU A 685 14.40 8.16 -16.36
N LEU A 686 14.09 7.88 -15.10
CA LEU A 686 14.96 8.17 -13.95
C LEU A 686 16.31 7.47 -14.12
N TRP A 687 16.31 6.17 -14.46
CA TRP A 687 17.54 5.42 -14.72
C TRP A 687 18.39 6.07 -15.80
N SER A 688 17.79 6.50 -16.91
CA SER A 688 18.51 7.13 -18.00
C SER A 688 19.18 8.45 -17.59
N ILE A 689 18.53 9.24 -16.74
CA ILE A 689 19.11 10.50 -16.22
C ILE A 689 20.24 10.17 -15.24
N PHE A 690 20.08 9.18 -14.37
CA PHE A 690 21.15 8.75 -13.46
C PHE A 690 22.36 8.17 -14.19
N ASP A 691 22.13 7.39 -15.26
CA ASP A 691 23.18 6.87 -16.10
C ASP A 691 23.97 7.98 -16.85
N PHE A 692 23.31 9.15 -17.07
CA PHE A 692 24.01 10.34 -17.56
C PHE A 692 24.81 11.02 -16.45
N ILE A 693 24.22 11.31 -15.27
CA ILE A 693 24.92 12.09 -14.23
C ILE A 693 25.96 11.26 -13.47
N MET A 694 25.72 9.98 -13.24
CA MET A 694 26.61 9.04 -12.55
C MET A 694 26.51 7.65 -13.19
N PRO A 695 27.27 7.40 -14.26
CA PRO A 695 27.23 6.11 -14.97
C PRO A 695 27.49 4.93 -14.03
N GLY A 696 26.64 3.90 -14.11
CA GLY A 696 26.75 2.69 -13.29
C GLY A 696 26.18 2.80 -11.87
N TYR A 697 25.84 3.98 -11.37
CA TYR A 697 25.31 4.18 -10.02
C TYR A 697 24.01 3.37 -9.76
N LEU A 698 23.08 3.37 -10.69
CA LEU A 698 21.86 2.56 -10.64
C LEU A 698 21.98 1.26 -11.45
N TYR A 699 23.18 0.67 -11.53
CA TYR A 699 23.50 -0.56 -12.26
C TYR A 699 23.25 -0.49 -13.77
N SER A 700 23.40 -1.65 -14.45
CA SER A 700 22.92 -1.79 -15.84
C SER A 700 21.39 -1.71 -15.87
N TYR A 701 20.82 -1.25 -16.99
CA TYR A 701 19.35 -1.15 -17.11
C TYR A 701 18.65 -2.48 -16.89
N LYS A 702 19.23 -3.59 -17.36
CA LYS A 702 18.66 -4.94 -17.13
C LYS A 702 18.52 -5.21 -15.64
N LYS A 703 19.59 -4.99 -14.87
CA LYS A 703 19.60 -5.21 -13.42
C LYS A 703 18.69 -4.25 -12.67
N PHE A 704 18.66 -2.97 -13.05
CA PHE A 704 17.73 -1.97 -12.50
C PHE A 704 16.26 -2.38 -12.72
N LYS A 705 15.96 -2.89 -13.90
CA LYS A 705 14.61 -3.37 -14.23
C LYS A 705 14.20 -4.55 -13.36
N GLU A 706 15.09 -5.50 -13.12
CA GLU A 706 14.87 -6.69 -12.29
C GLU A 706 14.69 -6.33 -10.81
N ILE A 707 15.54 -5.44 -10.27
CA ILE A 707 15.56 -5.11 -8.83
C ILE A 707 14.49 -4.08 -8.46
N TYR A 708 14.25 -3.08 -9.30
CA TYR A 708 13.41 -1.92 -8.97
C TYR A 708 12.18 -1.80 -9.87
N GLU A 709 12.34 -1.73 -11.20
CA GLU A 709 11.23 -1.38 -12.08
C GLU A 709 10.10 -2.43 -12.05
N MET A 710 10.43 -3.71 -12.19
CA MET A 710 9.42 -4.78 -12.19
C MET A 710 8.74 -4.95 -10.82
N PRO A 711 9.48 -5.04 -9.69
CA PRO A 711 8.85 -5.16 -8.37
C PRO A 711 7.99 -3.95 -8.00
N ILE A 712 8.39 -2.73 -8.37
CA ILE A 712 7.62 -1.52 -8.08
C ILE A 712 6.37 -1.43 -8.95
N VAL A 713 6.49 -1.72 -10.25
CA VAL A 713 5.39 -1.51 -11.20
C VAL A 713 4.36 -2.63 -11.19
N ARG A 714 4.79 -3.89 -10.97
CA ARG A 714 3.90 -5.06 -10.98
C ARG A 714 3.37 -5.44 -9.61
N ASP A 715 4.25 -5.39 -8.61
CA ASP A 715 3.99 -5.98 -7.30
C ASP A 715 3.77 -4.90 -6.21
N GLU A 716 3.81 -3.60 -6.58
CA GLU A 716 3.72 -2.45 -5.66
C GLU A 716 4.63 -2.58 -4.43
N ASN A 717 5.81 -3.17 -4.64
CA ASN A 717 6.72 -3.55 -3.57
C ASN A 717 7.29 -2.34 -2.83
N ASN A 718 6.80 -2.08 -1.64
CA ASN A 718 7.21 -0.95 -0.80
C ASN A 718 8.69 -0.99 -0.41
N TRP A 719 9.28 -2.17 -0.24
CA TRP A 719 10.70 -2.31 0.05
C TRP A 719 11.55 -1.79 -1.11
N ALA A 720 11.23 -2.18 -2.35
CA ALA A 720 11.93 -1.70 -3.55
C ALA A 720 11.78 -0.18 -3.74
N ILE A 721 10.60 0.37 -3.43
CA ILE A 721 10.34 1.83 -3.45
C ILE A 721 11.26 2.54 -2.45
N ASN A 722 11.27 2.11 -1.19
CA ASN A 722 12.05 2.73 -0.13
C ASN A 722 13.56 2.64 -0.42
N LYS A 723 14.03 1.50 -0.90
CA LYS A 723 15.42 1.28 -1.25
C LYS A 723 15.87 2.19 -2.40
N LEU A 724 15.08 2.28 -3.47
CA LEU A 724 15.37 3.19 -4.58
C LEU A 724 15.38 4.65 -4.11
N LYS A 725 14.41 5.04 -3.28
CA LYS A 725 14.34 6.39 -2.70
C LYS A 725 15.60 6.73 -1.90
N MET A 726 16.06 5.82 -1.05
CA MET A 726 17.30 6.01 -0.27
C MET A 726 18.53 6.24 -1.16
N LEU A 727 18.61 5.54 -2.30
CA LEU A 727 19.71 5.68 -3.25
C LEU A 727 19.70 7.03 -3.97
N ILE A 728 18.54 7.49 -4.45
CA ILE A 728 18.45 8.65 -5.34
C ILE A 728 18.32 10.00 -4.64
N GLU A 729 17.71 10.03 -3.45
CA GLU A 729 17.38 11.26 -2.73
C GLU A 729 18.56 12.19 -2.46
N PRO A 730 19.79 11.71 -2.13
CA PRO A 730 20.95 12.58 -1.93
C PRO A 730 21.34 13.38 -3.18
N PHE A 731 21.06 12.86 -4.37
CA PHE A 731 21.48 13.40 -5.66
C PHE A 731 20.35 14.14 -6.41
N ILE A 732 19.18 14.30 -5.75
CA ILE A 732 18.05 15.06 -6.29
C ILE A 732 17.70 16.19 -5.33
N LEU A 733 17.77 17.43 -5.82
CA LEU A 733 17.27 18.58 -5.09
C LEU A 733 15.97 19.07 -5.73
N ARG A 734 14.86 18.91 -5.03
CA ARG A 734 13.54 19.33 -5.49
C ARG A 734 12.86 20.23 -4.45
N ARG A 735 12.48 21.42 -4.89
CA ARG A 735 11.70 22.37 -4.07
C ARG A 735 10.50 22.86 -4.86
N THR A 736 9.38 22.96 -4.17
CA THR A 736 8.16 23.51 -4.77
C THR A 736 8.04 24.99 -4.52
N LYS A 737 7.35 25.71 -5.41
CA LYS A 737 7.08 27.13 -5.23
C LYS A 737 6.43 27.45 -3.89
N LYS A 738 5.43 26.64 -3.51
CA LYS A 738 4.74 26.79 -2.22
C LYS A 738 5.64 26.71 -1.00
N ALA A 739 6.69 25.89 -1.08
CA ALA A 739 7.61 25.68 0.05
C ALA A 739 8.63 26.82 0.21
N VAL A 740 9.00 27.53 -0.87
CA VAL A 740 10.13 28.47 -0.84
C VAL A 740 9.77 29.90 -1.21
N LEU A 741 8.58 30.15 -1.77
CA LEU A 741 8.10 31.49 -2.16
C LEU A 741 6.76 31.79 -1.49
N THR A 742 6.82 32.41 -0.32
CA THR A 742 5.61 32.88 0.40
C THR A 742 5.02 34.17 -0.17
N GLU A 743 5.74 34.86 -1.03
CA GLU A 743 5.38 36.15 -1.61
C GLU A 743 4.72 36.07 -3.00
N LEU A 744 4.61 34.87 -3.59
CA LEU A 744 3.88 34.73 -4.84
C LEU A 744 2.39 34.97 -4.62
N PRO A 745 1.72 35.74 -5.51
CA PRO A 745 0.29 35.95 -5.43
C PRO A 745 -0.47 34.62 -5.61
N ASP A 746 -1.76 34.61 -5.27
CA ASP A 746 -2.56 33.39 -5.37
C ASP A 746 -2.74 32.92 -6.81
N LYS A 747 -2.80 31.61 -6.99
CA LYS A 747 -3.16 30.95 -8.23
C LYS A 747 -4.46 30.19 -8.06
N THR A 748 -5.51 30.63 -8.78
CA THR A 748 -6.83 30.00 -8.79
C THR A 748 -7.00 29.20 -10.08
N ILE A 749 -7.48 27.96 -9.98
CA ILE A 749 -7.79 27.12 -11.14
C ILE A 749 -9.29 26.86 -11.15
N SER A 750 -9.95 27.22 -12.25
CA SER A 750 -11.38 27.06 -12.46
C SER A 750 -11.64 26.21 -13.71
N VAL A 751 -12.50 25.21 -13.57
CA VAL A 751 -12.96 24.41 -14.69
C VAL A 751 -14.29 24.96 -15.17
N LEU A 752 -14.35 25.32 -16.46
CA LEU A 752 -15.56 25.82 -17.10
C LEU A 752 -16.12 24.74 -18.02
N ASN A 753 -17.22 24.15 -17.60
CA ASN A 753 -17.91 23.13 -18.35
C ASN A 753 -18.87 23.76 -19.37
N ASN A 754 -18.77 23.31 -20.63
CA ASN A 754 -19.68 23.71 -21.69
C ASN A 754 -20.40 22.52 -22.33
N GLN A 755 -21.65 22.77 -22.77
CA GLN A 755 -22.42 21.74 -23.49
C GLN A 755 -22.33 21.98 -24.99
N MET A 756 -22.24 20.88 -25.75
CA MET A 756 -22.28 20.94 -27.20
C MET A 756 -23.64 21.42 -27.68
N GLN A 757 -23.66 22.25 -28.74
CA GLN A 757 -24.90 22.62 -29.45
C GLN A 757 -25.41 21.46 -30.31
N ASP A 758 -26.68 21.48 -30.66
CA ASP A 758 -27.40 20.35 -31.29
C ASP A 758 -26.71 19.73 -32.51
N GLU A 759 -26.17 20.57 -33.39
CA GLU A 759 -25.45 20.09 -34.57
C GLU A 759 -24.11 19.45 -34.22
N GLN A 760 -23.32 20.11 -33.35
CA GLN A 760 -22.04 19.58 -32.86
C GLN A 760 -22.25 18.30 -32.07
N LEU A 761 -23.32 18.23 -31.27
CA LEU A 761 -23.66 17.04 -30.48
C LEU A 761 -24.04 15.85 -31.37
N LYS A 762 -24.83 16.06 -32.40
CA LYS A 762 -25.19 15.01 -33.37
C LYS A 762 -23.95 14.40 -34.04
N ILE A 763 -23.04 15.28 -34.48
CA ILE A 763 -21.78 14.86 -35.07
C ILE A 763 -20.95 14.07 -34.05
N TYR A 764 -20.80 14.58 -32.83
CA TYR A 764 -20.03 13.94 -31.77
C TYR A 764 -20.57 12.53 -31.43
N LEU A 765 -21.89 12.41 -31.22
CA LEU A 765 -22.53 11.12 -30.90
C LEU A 765 -22.38 10.09 -32.02
N SER A 766 -22.50 10.54 -33.29
CA SER A 766 -22.28 9.65 -34.43
C SER A 766 -20.84 9.12 -34.47
N TYR A 767 -19.85 9.98 -34.28
CA TYR A 767 -18.45 9.58 -34.24
C TYR A 767 -18.11 8.73 -33.01
N MET A 768 -18.68 9.02 -31.84
CA MET A 768 -18.52 8.25 -30.63
C MET A 768 -19.05 6.83 -30.79
N ALA A 769 -20.26 6.68 -31.35
CA ALA A 769 -20.84 5.35 -31.60
C ALA A 769 -20.01 4.52 -32.57
N ASN A 770 -19.45 5.13 -33.63
CA ASN A 770 -18.56 4.47 -34.56
C ASN A 770 -17.22 4.11 -33.90
N ALA A 771 -16.61 5.05 -33.18
CA ALA A 771 -15.36 4.82 -32.46
C ALA A 771 -15.49 3.68 -31.44
N LYS A 772 -16.58 3.63 -30.68
CA LYS A 772 -16.86 2.54 -29.70
C LYS A 772 -16.88 1.17 -30.39
N ARG A 773 -17.53 1.05 -31.54
CA ARG A 773 -17.56 -0.20 -32.31
C ARG A 773 -16.18 -0.57 -32.84
N GLU A 774 -15.48 0.39 -33.44
CA GLU A 774 -14.15 0.16 -34.02
C GLU A 774 -13.13 -0.24 -32.95
N VAL A 775 -13.15 0.44 -31.79
CA VAL A 775 -12.23 0.12 -30.66
C VAL A 775 -12.50 -1.28 -30.13
N LYS A 776 -13.78 -1.65 -29.94
CA LYS A 776 -14.15 -2.98 -29.47
C LYS A 776 -13.66 -4.06 -30.47
N GLN A 777 -13.97 -3.90 -31.75
CA GLN A 777 -13.55 -4.83 -32.80
C GLN A 777 -12.01 -4.93 -32.90
N GLU A 778 -11.33 -3.81 -32.83
CA GLU A 778 -9.87 -3.76 -32.96
C GLU A 778 -9.18 -4.47 -31.78
N ILE A 779 -9.65 -4.23 -30.54
CA ILE A 779 -9.11 -4.90 -29.36
C ILE A 779 -9.36 -6.41 -29.41
N GLU A 780 -10.55 -6.83 -29.88
CA GLU A 780 -10.89 -8.24 -30.01
C GLU A 780 -10.05 -8.95 -31.08
N THR A 781 -9.70 -8.24 -32.17
CA THR A 781 -8.98 -8.83 -33.31
C THR A 781 -7.46 -8.82 -33.14
N ASN A 782 -6.89 -7.69 -32.68
CA ASN A 782 -5.44 -7.43 -32.71
C ASN A 782 -4.82 -7.36 -31.29
N GLY A 783 -5.64 -7.40 -30.25
CA GLY A 783 -5.23 -7.16 -28.88
C GLY A 783 -4.90 -5.69 -28.59
N LEU A 784 -4.80 -5.35 -27.30
CA LEU A 784 -4.66 -3.96 -26.84
C LEU A 784 -3.38 -3.28 -27.33
N GLU A 785 -2.25 -3.97 -27.25
CA GLU A 785 -0.92 -3.38 -27.57
C GLU A 785 -0.80 -2.96 -29.04
N ARG A 786 -1.35 -3.74 -29.97
CA ARG A 786 -1.30 -3.43 -31.41
C ARG A 786 -2.34 -2.39 -31.84
N SER A 787 -3.39 -2.24 -31.05
CA SER A 787 -4.53 -1.34 -31.34
C SER A 787 -4.30 0.10 -30.88
N GLN A 788 -3.28 0.36 -30.09
CA GLN A 788 -3.04 1.67 -29.44
C GLN A 788 -3.03 2.86 -30.40
N ILE A 789 -2.34 2.73 -31.55
CA ILE A 789 -2.23 3.83 -32.53
C ILE A 789 -3.60 4.20 -33.10
N LYS A 790 -4.44 3.19 -33.38
CA LYS A 790 -5.79 3.40 -33.93
C LYS A 790 -6.71 4.00 -32.89
N ILE A 791 -6.65 3.51 -31.65
CA ILE A 791 -7.40 4.07 -30.50
C ILE A 791 -7.04 5.55 -30.31
N LEU A 792 -5.74 5.87 -30.32
CA LEU A 792 -5.26 7.25 -30.26
C LEU A 792 -5.83 8.15 -31.35
N ALA A 793 -5.86 7.65 -32.60
CA ALA A 793 -6.41 8.41 -33.72
C ALA A 793 -7.91 8.69 -33.53
N LEU A 794 -8.68 7.73 -33.05
CA LEU A 794 -10.11 7.90 -32.75
C LEU A 794 -10.35 8.91 -31.62
N LEU A 795 -9.59 8.78 -30.52
CA LEU A 795 -9.64 9.75 -29.41
C LEU A 795 -9.27 11.16 -29.86
N MET A 796 -8.26 11.29 -30.73
CA MET A 796 -7.87 12.59 -31.29
C MET A 796 -8.99 13.22 -32.12
N ARG A 797 -9.72 12.41 -32.90
CA ARG A 797 -10.88 12.91 -33.70
C ARG A 797 -12.01 13.38 -32.80
N LEU A 798 -12.37 12.61 -31.79
CA LEU A 798 -13.41 13.01 -30.83
C LEU A 798 -13.04 14.31 -30.13
N ARG A 799 -11.79 14.50 -29.69
CA ARG A 799 -11.30 15.75 -29.09
C ARG A 799 -11.36 16.93 -30.07
N GLN A 800 -11.03 16.72 -31.35
CA GLN A 800 -11.15 17.75 -32.37
C GLN A 800 -12.60 18.22 -32.53
N ILE A 801 -13.57 17.27 -32.51
CA ILE A 801 -14.99 17.60 -32.54
C ILE A 801 -15.42 18.40 -31.32
N CYS A 802 -14.93 18.06 -30.13
CA CYS A 802 -15.20 18.82 -28.90
C CYS A 802 -14.68 20.26 -29.01
N CYS A 803 -13.50 20.48 -29.58
CA CYS A 803 -12.93 21.81 -29.77
C CYS A 803 -13.72 22.63 -30.78
N HIS A 804 -13.83 22.13 -31.99
CA HIS A 804 -14.62 22.70 -33.11
C HIS A 804 -14.71 21.70 -34.27
N PRO A 805 -15.90 21.34 -34.76
CA PRO A 805 -16.03 20.33 -35.81
C PRO A 805 -15.27 20.65 -37.11
N SER A 806 -15.08 21.92 -37.44
CA SER A 806 -14.28 22.32 -38.62
C SER A 806 -12.79 21.94 -38.58
N LEU A 807 -12.28 21.49 -37.45
CA LEU A 807 -10.92 20.94 -37.34
C LEU A 807 -10.77 19.62 -38.10
N PHE A 808 -11.89 18.97 -38.37
CA PHE A 808 -11.94 17.65 -38.97
C PHE A 808 -12.91 17.56 -40.15
N ILE A 809 -14.05 18.26 -40.10
CA ILE A 809 -15.10 18.22 -41.13
C ILE A 809 -14.91 19.42 -42.04
N SER A 810 -14.64 19.15 -43.33
CA SER A 810 -14.59 20.19 -44.35
C SER A 810 -15.99 20.81 -44.52
N ASN A 811 -16.07 22.13 -44.62
CA ASN A 811 -17.30 22.92 -44.82
C ASN A 811 -18.30 22.92 -43.63
N TYR A 812 -17.84 22.66 -42.43
CA TYR A 812 -18.68 22.90 -41.24
C TYR A 812 -18.85 24.42 -40.99
N THR A 813 -20.08 24.86 -40.99
CA THR A 813 -20.49 26.27 -40.83
C THR A 813 -21.18 26.55 -39.51
N GLY A 814 -21.46 25.49 -38.73
CA GLY A 814 -22.11 25.62 -37.43
C GLY A 814 -21.20 26.24 -36.36
N GLU A 815 -21.81 26.64 -35.25
CA GLU A 815 -21.11 27.22 -34.11
C GLU A 815 -20.54 26.16 -33.17
N SER A 816 -19.65 26.59 -32.27
CA SER A 816 -19.15 25.82 -31.15
C SER A 816 -19.33 26.59 -29.86
N SER A 817 -20.12 26.05 -28.93
CA SER A 817 -20.36 26.66 -27.62
C SER A 817 -19.07 26.98 -26.88
N LYS A 818 -18.09 26.09 -27.00
CA LYS A 818 -16.78 26.24 -26.38
C LYS A 818 -16.03 27.43 -26.96
N LEU A 819 -16.10 27.64 -28.26
CA LEU A 819 -15.49 28.80 -28.92
C LEU A 819 -16.18 30.09 -28.47
N ASN A 820 -17.53 30.12 -28.46
CA ASN A 820 -18.30 31.28 -28.04
C ASN A 820 -17.99 31.62 -26.58
N GLN A 821 -17.98 30.64 -25.66
CA GLN A 821 -17.62 30.86 -24.26
C GLN A 821 -16.20 31.40 -24.12
N CYS A 822 -15.24 30.87 -24.89
CA CYS A 822 -13.86 31.35 -24.87
C CYS A 822 -13.77 32.82 -25.30
N VAL A 823 -14.45 33.19 -26.37
CA VAL A 823 -14.45 34.57 -26.90
C VAL A 823 -15.12 35.52 -25.94
N GLU A 824 -16.25 35.15 -25.33
CA GLU A 824 -16.91 35.94 -24.28
C GLU A 824 -16.01 36.17 -23.08
N LEU A 825 -15.40 35.09 -22.57
CA LEU A 825 -14.45 35.17 -21.45
C LEU A 825 -13.27 36.11 -21.78
N VAL A 826 -12.74 36.03 -23.01
CA VAL A 826 -11.66 36.93 -23.48
C VAL A 826 -12.14 38.37 -23.55
N LYS A 827 -13.34 38.66 -24.06
CA LYS A 827 -13.90 40.00 -24.13
C LYS A 827 -14.01 40.61 -22.73
N ASP A 828 -14.61 39.89 -21.80
CA ASP A 828 -14.81 40.35 -20.42
C ASP A 828 -13.49 40.65 -19.73
N ALA A 829 -12.52 39.74 -19.91
CA ALA A 829 -11.19 39.86 -19.32
C ALA A 829 -10.41 41.07 -19.95
N VAL A 830 -10.49 41.28 -21.25
CA VAL A 830 -9.84 42.41 -21.93
C VAL A 830 -10.45 43.74 -21.47
N LEU A 831 -11.80 43.81 -21.34
CA LEU A 831 -12.50 44.97 -20.79
C LEU A 831 -12.11 45.25 -19.33
N SER A 832 -11.85 44.21 -18.55
CA SER A 832 -11.38 44.31 -17.17
C SER A 832 -9.89 44.61 -17.06
N GLY A 833 -9.17 44.77 -18.17
CA GLY A 833 -7.75 45.12 -18.20
C GLY A 833 -6.77 43.99 -18.03
N HIS A 834 -7.22 42.72 -18.03
CA HIS A 834 -6.36 41.53 -17.91
C HIS A 834 -5.54 41.27 -19.19
N LYS A 835 -4.36 40.64 -19.01
CA LYS A 835 -3.55 40.13 -20.10
C LYS A 835 -3.66 38.59 -20.10
N ILE A 836 -4.01 38.03 -21.24
CA ILE A 836 -4.51 36.67 -21.36
C ILE A 836 -3.57 35.80 -22.21
N LEU A 837 -3.23 34.59 -21.73
CA LEU A 837 -2.61 33.55 -22.54
C LEU A 837 -3.68 32.50 -22.88
N ILE A 838 -3.75 32.14 -24.16
CA ILE A 838 -4.65 31.06 -24.63
C ILE A 838 -3.78 29.93 -25.17
N PHE A 839 -3.87 28.77 -24.52
CA PHE A 839 -3.16 27.58 -24.95
C PHE A 839 -4.10 26.60 -25.63
N SER A 840 -3.67 26.04 -26.77
CA SER A 840 -4.34 24.91 -27.41
C SER A 840 -3.31 23.90 -27.95
N SER A 841 -3.68 22.62 -27.89
CA SER A 841 -2.89 21.55 -28.50
C SER A 841 -2.95 21.54 -30.02
N TYR A 842 -3.99 22.20 -30.60
CA TYR A 842 -4.19 22.27 -32.05
C TYR A 842 -3.87 23.68 -32.57
N SER A 843 -2.80 23.79 -33.39
CA SER A 843 -2.48 25.08 -34.04
C SER A 843 -3.57 25.57 -35.00
N SER A 844 -4.33 24.66 -35.60
CA SER A 844 -5.50 24.98 -36.39
C SER A 844 -6.66 25.58 -35.56
N MET A 845 -6.78 25.19 -34.29
CA MET A 845 -7.77 25.81 -33.41
C MET A 845 -7.39 27.26 -33.07
N LEU A 846 -6.11 27.54 -32.86
CA LEU A 846 -5.62 28.91 -32.68
C LEU A 846 -5.96 29.80 -33.89
N GLN A 847 -5.96 29.25 -35.12
CA GLN A 847 -6.38 30.00 -36.32
C GLN A 847 -7.87 30.34 -36.31
N ILE A 848 -8.71 29.43 -35.78
CA ILE A 848 -10.14 29.68 -35.64
C ILE A 848 -10.38 30.77 -34.58
N ILE A 849 -9.74 30.69 -33.42
CA ILE A 849 -9.78 31.70 -32.36
C ILE A 849 -9.28 33.06 -32.90
N GLU A 850 -8.17 33.09 -33.64
CA GLU A 850 -7.60 34.26 -34.28
C GLU A 850 -8.62 34.99 -35.18
N LYS A 851 -9.37 34.23 -36.01
CA LYS A 851 -10.41 34.80 -36.87
C LYS A 851 -11.54 35.48 -36.08
N GLN A 852 -11.94 34.88 -34.96
CA GLN A 852 -13.00 35.46 -34.10
C GLN A 852 -12.48 36.70 -33.35
N LEU A 853 -11.26 36.65 -32.78
CA LEU A 853 -10.68 37.85 -32.12
C LEU A 853 -10.51 39.01 -33.10
N SER A 854 -10.16 38.72 -34.35
CA SER A 854 -10.06 39.76 -35.42
C SER A 854 -11.41 40.40 -35.73
N LYS A 855 -12.51 39.62 -35.74
CA LYS A 855 -13.86 40.15 -35.90
C LYS A 855 -14.26 41.11 -34.76
N GLU A 856 -13.84 40.75 -33.54
CA GLU A 856 -14.07 41.52 -32.32
C GLU A 856 -13.07 42.68 -32.14
N LYS A 857 -12.17 42.92 -33.10
CA LYS A 857 -11.11 43.94 -33.07
C LYS A 857 -10.19 43.89 -31.86
N ILE A 858 -9.97 42.67 -31.27
CA ILE A 858 -9.06 42.48 -30.16
C ILE A 858 -7.64 42.25 -30.72
N LYS A 859 -6.65 43.05 -30.25
CA LYS A 859 -5.26 42.90 -30.62
C LYS A 859 -4.66 41.66 -29.95
N TYR A 860 -4.00 40.80 -30.71
CA TYR A 860 -3.39 39.56 -30.24
C TYR A 860 -2.01 39.37 -30.89
N LEU A 861 -1.18 38.54 -30.22
CA LEU A 861 0.00 37.91 -30.77
C LEU A 861 -0.23 36.40 -30.92
N LYS A 862 0.56 35.76 -31.80
CA LYS A 862 0.47 34.31 -32.02
C LYS A 862 1.87 33.68 -32.07
N LEU A 863 2.05 32.58 -31.33
CA LEU A 863 3.25 31.78 -31.27
C LEU A 863 2.93 30.29 -31.50
N THR A 864 3.52 29.74 -32.53
CA THR A 864 3.37 28.33 -32.90
C THR A 864 4.70 27.65 -33.09
N GLY A 865 4.72 26.35 -33.38
CA GLY A 865 5.96 25.60 -33.70
C GLY A 865 6.75 26.17 -34.91
N GLN A 866 6.05 26.85 -35.82
CA GLN A 866 6.65 27.44 -37.02
C GLN A 866 7.36 28.80 -36.78
N THR A 867 7.11 29.45 -35.62
CA THR A 867 7.70 30.71 -35.26
C THR A 867 9.20 30.56 -35.02
N LYS A 868 10.05 31.32 -35.76
CA LYS A 868 11.50 31.27 -35.64
C LYS A 868 11.95 31.67 -34.24
N VAL A 869 13.06 31.06 -33.77
CA VAL A 869 13.55 31.26 -32.38
C VAL A 869 13.82 32.73 -32.05
N GLY A 870 14.42 33.52 -32.96
CA GLY A 870 14.65 34.95 -32.74
C GLY A 870 13.37 35.77 -32.63
N ASP A 871 12.33 35.41 -33.37
CA ASP A 871 11.05 36.14 -33.35
C ASP A 871 10.26 35.84 -32.08
N ARG A 872 10.44 34.66 -31.48
CA ARG A 872 9.79 34.26 -30.20
C ARG A 872 10.14 35.24 -29.07
N ILE A 873 11.40 35.64 -28.98
CA ILE A 873 11.85 36.58 -27.94
C ILE A 873 11.21 37.94 -28.14
N LYS A 874 11.19 38.42 -29.39
CA LYS A 874 10.55 39.71 -29.72
C LYS A 874 9.06 39.73 -29.38
N LEU A 875 8.32 38.64 -29.72
CA LEU A 875 6.93 38.51 -29.40
C LEU A 875 6.67 38.49 -27.89
N VAL A 876 7.52 37.83 -27.10
CA VAL A 876 7.46 37.82 -25.64
C VAL A 876 7.69 39.19 -25.03
N GLU A 877 8.73 39.90 -25.52
CA GLU A 877 9.04 41.27 -25.09
C GLU A 877 7.91 42.21 -25.44
N GLU A 878 7.38 42.16 -26.68
CA GLU A 878 6.21 42.94 -27.12
C GLU A 878 5.00 42.65 -26.23
N PHE A 879 4.67 41.39 -25.95
CA PHE A 879 3.56 41.05 -25.11
C PHE A 879 3.71 41.59 -23.68
N ASN A 880 4.89 41.44 -23.08
CA ASN A 880 5.10 41.91 -21.71
C ASN A 880 5.03 43.44 -21.58
N ASN A 881 5.58 44.19 -22.56
CA ASN A 881 5.82 45.62 -22.47
C ASN A 881 4.68 46.46 -23.15
N ASN A 882 3.98 45.92 -24.15
CA ASN A 882 2.95 46.62 -24.87
C ASN A 882 1.57 46.42 -24.20
N GLU A 883 1.01 47.46 -23.62
CA GLU A 883 -0.30 47.44 -22.94
C GLU A 883 -1.49 47.36 -23.91
N GLU A 884 -1.33 47.60 -25.19
CA GLU A 884 -2.42 47.47 -26.16
C GLU A 884 -2.66 46.02 -26.58
N VAL A 885 -1.62 45.17 -26.44
CA VAL A 885 -1.73 43.76 -26.77
C VAL A 885 -2.15 42.98 -25.54
N LYS A 886 -3.41 42.55 -25.50
CA LYS A 886 -3.98 41.88 -24.33
C LYS A 886 -4.05 40.37 -24.44
N VAL A 887 -3.97 39.80 -25.64
CA VAL A 887 -4.12 38.37 -25.88
C VAL A 887 -2.89 37.77 -26.56
N PHE A 888 -2.40 36.61 -26.07
CA PHE A 888 -1.35 35.86 -26.71
C PHE A 888 -1.80 34.41 -26.96
N LEU A 889 -1.95 34.03 -28.22
CA LEU A 889 -2.31 32.70 -28.69
C LEU A 889 -1.06 31.84 -28.79
N ILE A 890 -1.02 30.75 -28.08
CA ILE A 890 0.20 29.93 -27.97
C ILE A 890 -0.15 28.45 -28.18
N SER A 891 0.52 27.78 -29.11
CA SER A 891 0.41 26.33 -29.19
C SER A 891 1.09 25.67 -27.98
N LEU A 892 0.44 24.69 -27.35
CA LEU A 892 0.90 24.10 -26.10
C LEU A 892 2.34 23.55 -26.19
N LYS A 893 2.69 22.91 -27.31
CA LYS A 893 4.05 22.43 -27.58
C LYS A 893 5.09 23.54 -27.67
N ALA A 894 4.74 24.70 -28.24
CA ALA A 894 5.64 25.85 -28.35
C ALA A 894 5.72 26.63 -27.03
N GLY A 895 4.62 26.69 -26.28
CA GLY A 895 4.54 27.32 -24.96
C GLY A 895 5.28 26.57 -23.87
N GLY A 896 5.51 25.27 -24.02
CA GLY A 896 6.23 24.43 -23.06
C GLY A 896 7.72 24.77 -22.93
N THR A 897 8.30 25.61 -23.78
CA THR A 897 9.76 25.89 -23.82
C THR A 897 10.09 27.31 -23.43
N GLY A 898 10.57 27.54 -22.21
CA GLY A 898 11.44 28.65 -21.77
C GLY A 898 10.92 30.10 -21.86
N LEU A 899 9.65 30.32 -22.20
CA LEU A 899 9.09 31.67 -22.32
C LEU A 899 8.89 32.33 -20.95
N ASN A 900 9.13 33.63 -20.85
CA ASN A 900 8.85 34.42 -19.66
C ASN A 900 7.65 35.35 -19.92
N LEU A 901 6.46 34.98 -19.45
CA LEU A 901 5.20 35.65 -19.75
C LEU A 901 4.54 36.21 -18.48
N ILE A 902 5.33 36.86 -17.62
CA ILE A 902 4.89 37.47 -16.35
C ILE A 902 3.91 38.63 -16.53
N GLY A 903 3.79 39.19 -17.74
CA GLY A 903 2.82 40.23 -18.05
C GLY A 903 1.39 39.73 -18.03
N ALA A 904 1.14 38.43 -18.19
CA ALA A 904 -0.17 37.86 -18.14
C ALA A 904 -0.60 37.55 -16.70
N ASP A 905 -1.90 37.72 -16.41
CA ASP A 905 -2.57 37.39 -15.14
C ASP A 905 -3.75 36.41 -15.33
N MET A 906 -4.07 36.09 -16.59
CA MET A 906 -5.08 35.09 -16.93
C MET A 906 -4.53 34.05 -17.91
N VAL A 907 -4.83 32.79 -17.69
CA VAL A 907 -4.45 31.66 -18.55
C VAL A 907 -5.69 30.87 -18.91
N ILE A 908 -5.90 30.60 -20.18
CA ILE A 908 -7.00 29.78 -20.68
C ILE A 908 -6.40 28.55 -21.38
N HIS A 909 -6.67 27.37 -20.84
CA HIS A 909 -6.46 26.10 -21.53
C HIS A 909 -7.73 25.76 -22.30
N TYR A 910 -7.67 25.92 -23.62
CA TYR A 910 -8.84 25.72 -24.50
C TYR A 910 -9.25 24.26 -24.60
N ASP A 911 -8.29 23.35 -24.60
CA ASP A 911 -8.50 21.92 -24.66
C ASP A 911 -7.59 21.20 -23.65
N PRO A 912 -8.06 20.16 -22.93
CA PRO A 912 -7.26 19.41 -21.98
C PRO A 912 -6.18 18.59 -22.71
N TRP A 913 -4.98 18.50 -22.12
CA TRP A 913 -3.87 17.73 -22.66
C TRP A 913 -3.67 16.43 -21.87
N TRP A 914 -3.27 15.37 -22.54
CA TRP A 914 -2.99 14.08 -21.91
C TRP A 914 -1.96 14.14 -20.76
N ASN A 915 -0.96 15.01 -20.90
CA ASN A 915 0.09 15.24 -19.94
C ASN A 915 -0.18 16.50 -19.11
N LEU A 916 -0.62 16.29 -17.87
CA LEU A 916 -0.88 17.39 -16.92
C LEU A 916 0.39 18.22 -16.64
N SER A 917 1.58 17.60 -16.67
CA SER A 917 2.85 18.33 -16.51
C SER A 917 3.06 19.38 -17.59
N ALA A 918 2.67 19.13 -18.83
CA ALA A 918 2.80 20.11 -19.92
C ALA A 918 1.82 21.29 -19.77
N GLU A 919 0.60 21.03 -19.27
CA GLU A 919 -0.35 22.12 -18.92
C GLU A 919 0.19 22.98 -17.77
N ASN A 920 0.69 22.31 -16.72
CA ASN A 920 1.29 23.02 -15.58
C ASN A 920 2.53 23.81 -16.01
N GLN A 921 3.38 23.26 -16.87
CA GLN A 921 4.51 23.99 -17.45
C GLN A 921 4.09 25.21 -18.24
N ALA A 922 3.01 25.14 -19.01
CA ALA A 922 2.47 26.28 -19.74
C ALA A 922 1.94 27.36 -18.79
N THR A 923 1.19 26.97 -17.76
CA THR A 923 0.71 27.89 -16.71
C THR A 923 1.89 28.53 -15.95
N ASP A 924 2.94 27.79 -15.67
CA ASP A 924 4.11 28.25 -14.93
C ASP A 924 4.98 29.26 -15.71
N ARG A 925 4.69 29.55 -16.98
CA ARG A 925 5.25 30.67 -17.72
C ARG A 925 4.79 32.03 -17.19
N THR A 926 3.60 32.05 -16.59
CA THR A 926 2.99 33.24 -15.97
C THR A 926 3.23 33.27 -14.47
N TYR A 927 3.05 32.13 -13.81
CA TYR A 927 3.15 31.98 -12.37
C TYR A 927 4.59 31.68 -11.93
N ARG A 928 5.41 32.73 -11.85
CA ARG A 928 6.86 32.64 -11.54
C ARG A 928 7.36 33.90 -10.84
N ILE A 929 8.62 33.88 -10.39
CA ILE A 929 9.27 35.05 -9.76
C ILE A 929 9.13 36.28 -10.67
N GLY A 930 8.60 37.35 -10.12
CA GLY A 930 8.31 38.61 -10.82
C GLY A 930 6.83 38.83 -11.13
N GLN A 931 5.96 37.83 -10.93
CA GLN A 931 4.51 38.01 -11.01
C GLN A 931 4.01 38.81 -9.80
N LYS A 932 3.22 39.86 -10.05
CA LYS A 932 2.69 40.75 -9.02
C LYS A 932 1.16 40.67 -8.87
N LYS A 933 0.50 40.02 -9.82
CA LYS A 933 -0.97 39.89 -9.87
C LYS A 933 -1.38 38.42 -9.58
N ASN A 934 -2.54 38.24 -9.00
CA ASN A 934 -3.15 36.91 -8.87
C ASN A 934 -3.33 36.30 -10.26
N VAL A 935 -3.00 35.02 -10.39
CA VAL A 935 -3.10 34.31 -11.65
C VAL A 935 -4.36 33.45 -11.67
N GLN A 936 -5.24 33.75 -12.63
CA GLN A 936 -6.46 32.98 -12.86
C GLN A 936 -6.22 32.00 -14.03
N VAL A 937 -6.50 30.71 -13.78
CA VAL A 937 -6.35 29.65 -14.78
C VAL A 937 -7.71 29.06 -15.06
N TYR A 938 -8.16 29.15 -16.30
CA TYR A 938 -9.41 28.57 -16.76
C TYR A 938 -9.14 27.36 -17.66
N LYS A 939 -9.80 26.24 -17.36
CA LYS A 939 -9.80 25.06 -18.21
C LYS A 939 -11.17 24.87 -18.82
N LEU A 940 -11.26 24.95 -20.15
CA LEU A 940 -12.52 24.74 -20.86
C LEU A 940 -12.69 23.26 -21.18
N ILE A 941 -13.73 22.65 -20.62
CA ILE A 941 -14.03 21.23 -20.77
C ILE A 941 -15.44 21.07 -21.34
N THR A 942 -15.57 20.24 -22.35
CA THR A 942 -16.87 19.90 -22.93
C THR A 942 -17.48 18.79 -22.07
N LYS A 943 -18.67 19.09 -21.50
CA LYS A 943 -19.42 18.20 -20.63
C LYS A 943 -19.97 16.99 -21.41
N ASP A 944 -20.17 15.86 -20.76
CA ASP A 944 -20.67 14.61 -21.33
C ASP A 944 -19.85 14.16 -22.56
N SER A 945 -18.54 14.37 -22.52
CA SER A 945 -17.64 14.10 -23.64
C SER A 945 -16.34 13.40 -23.22
N ILE A 946 -15.57 13.00 -24.22
CA ILE A 946 -14.25 12.45 -24.04
C ILE A 946 -13.28 13.38 -23.27
N GLU A 947 -13.47 14.70 -23.34
CA GLU A 947 -12.62 15.66 -22.63
C GLU A 947 -12.86 15.61 -21.13
N GLU A 948 -14.10 15.51 -20.70
CA GLU A 948 -14.46 15.38 -19.28
C GLU A 948 -13.90 14.08 -18.70
N ARG A 949 -14.04 12.97 -19.41
CA ARG A 949 -13.49 11.66 -18.98
C ARG A 949 -11.97 11.65 -18.89
N ILE A 950 -11.30 12.30 -19.84
CA ILE A 950 -9.84 12.48 -19.80
C ILE A 950 -9.46 13.31 -18.57
N TYR A 951 -10.18 14.38 -18.27
CA TYR A 951 -9.93 15.24 -17.13
C TYR A 951 -10.12 14.47 -15.79
N GLU A 952 -11.21 13.74 -15.65
CA GLU A 952 -11.47 12.89 -14.47
C GLU A 952 -10.38 11.83 -14.27
N LEU A 953 -9.95 11.17 -15.33
CA LEU A 953 -8.85 10.21 -15.29
C LEU A 953 -7.52 10.86 -14.87
N GLN A 954 -7.27 12.09 -15.33
CA GLN A 954 -6.10 12.86 -14.90
C GLN A 954 -6.15 13.18 -13.41
N GLU A 955 -7.30 13.61 -12.88
CA GLU A 955 -7.47 13.93 -11.46
C GLU A 955 -7.33 12.69 -10.57
N LYS A 956 -7.95 11.58 -10.94
CA LYS A 956 -7.77 10.30 -10.23
C LYS A 956 -6.30 9.89 -10.15
N LYS A 957 -5.57 10.00 -11.27
CA LYS A 957 -4.13 9.69 -11.31
C LYS A 957 -3.27 10.70 -10.55
N ALA A 958 -3.60 11.98 -10.57
CA ALA A 958 -2.87 13.00 -9.82
C ALA A 958 -3.00 12.79 -8.30
N ASN A 959 -4.12 12.29 -7.82
CA ASN A 959 -4.33 11.96 -6.40
C ASN A 959 -3.57 10.68 -5.99
N LEU A 960 -3.51 9.66 -6.85
CA LEU A 960 -2.67 8.47 -6.67
C LEU A 960 -1.17 8.83 -6.72
N ALA A 961 -0.81 9.80 -7.55
CA ALA A 961 0.57 10.28 -7.71
C ALA A 961 1.11 11.02 -6.48
N LYS A 962 0.28 11.60 -5.64
CA LYS A 962 0.69 12.21 -4.37
C LYS A 962 1.09 11.18 -3.31
N THR A 963 0.64 9.95 -3.44
CA THR A 963 0.87 8.87 -2.46
C THR A 963 2.08 7.99 -2.80
N MET A 964 2.52 7.96 -4.05
CA MET A 964 3.68 7.20 -4.52
C MET A 964 4.62 8.12 -5.33
N LEU A 965 5.89 7.78 -5.40
CA LEU A 965 6.79 8.23 -6.46
C LEU A 965 6.22 7.69 -7.79
N SER A 966 5.18 8.35 -8.30
CA SER A 966 4.39 7.81 -9.39
C SER A 966 5.12 8.01 -10.70
N THR A 967 5.44 6.90 -11.25
CA THR A 967 5.78 6.70 -12.62
C THR A 967 4.55 6.93 -13.50
N GLU A 968 4.41 8.11 -14.07
CA GLU A 968 3.50 8.32 -15.19
C GLU A 968 4.12 7.66 -16.44
N GLN A 969 3.78 6.39 -16.70
CA GLN A 969 3.90 5.89 -18.07
C GLN A 969 3.00 6.72 -18.98
N THR A 970 3.34 6.78 -20.28
CA THR A 970 2.47 7.38 -21.29
C THR A 970 1.03 6.96 -21.03
N PHE A 971 0.13 7.92 -20.88
CA PHE A 971 -1.26 7.78 -20.45
C PHE A 971 -1.96 6.52 -21.01
N LEU A 972 -1.69 6.18 -22.25
CA LEU A 972 -2.30 5.04 -22.96
C LEU A 972 -1.63 3.69 -22.70
N ASN A 973 -0.35 3.62 -22.36
CA ASN A 973 0.33 2.36 -22.05
C ASN A 973 -0.05 1.80 -20.67
N LYS A 974 -0.71 2.62 -19.83
CA LYS A 974 -1.21 2.25 -18.50
C LYS A 974 -2.72 2.11 -18.42
N LEU A 975 -3.45 2.45 -19.50
CA LEU A 975 -4.88 2.23 -19.50
C LEU A 975 -5.15 0.73 -19.63
N THR A 976 -5.87 0.20 -18.66
CA THR A 976 -6.43 -1.15 -18.76
C THR A 976 -7.45 -1.21 -19.90
N ARG A 977 -7.85 -2.40 -20.31
CA ARG A 977 -8.92 -2.58 -21.29
C ARG A 977 -10.20 -1.87 -20.80
N GLU A 978 -10.47 -1.97 -19.50
CA GLU A 978 -11.61 -1.33 -18.82
C GLU A 978 -11.51 0.19 -18.89
N ASP A 979 -10.34 0.79 -18.60
CA ASP A 979 -10.12 2.25 -18.68
C ASP A 979 -10.36 2.77 -20.11
N ILE A 980 -9.87 2.04 -21.12
CA ILE A 980 -10.07 2.43 -22.51
C ILE A 980 -11.55 2.32 -22.90
N MET A 981 -12.22 1.25 -22.51
CA MET A 981 -13.65 1.11 -22.79
C MET A 981 -14.46 2.19 -22.08
N ALA A 982 -14.15 2.54 -20.85
CA ALA A 982 -14.78 3.62 -20.10
C ALA A 982 -14.61 5.00 -20.77
N LEU A 983 -13.52 5.24 -21.50
CA LEU A 983 -13.36 6.47 -22.29
C LEU A 983 -14.40 6.57 -23.44
N PHE A 984 -14.90 5.44 -23.93
CA PHE A 984 -15.88 5.41 -25.03
C PHE A 984 -17.31 5.08 -24.56
N GLU A 985 -17.55 4.93 -23.27
CA GLU A 985 -18.90 4.76 -22.70
C GLU A 985 -19.68 6.07 -22.66
#